data_73a72650c0db465f103d3691e075c4d9
#
_entry.id   73a72650c0db465f103d3691e075c4d9
#
_cell.length_a   1.000
_cell.length_b   1.000
_cell.length_c   1.000
_cell.angle_alpha   90.00
_cell.angle_beta   90.00
_cell.angle_gamma   90.00
#
_symmetry.space_group_name_H-M   'P 1'
#
loop_
_entity.id
_entity.type
_entity.pdbx_description
1 polymer ?
#
loop_
_entity_poly.entity_id
_entity_poly.type
_entity_poly.pdbx_seq_one_letter_code
_entity_poly.pdbx_strand_id
1 'polypeptide(L)'
;MNLQTLSWRALPWVKATRPQWRYALRNGIAMCLALSIAYALDLDEPYWAMTSAAVVSFPTVGGVISKSFGRIAGSLLGACAALLLAGHTLNDPWLFLFSISGWLALCTWACALFTNNVAYAFQLAGYTCAIIAFPVINISDSYELWVIAQSRVCEVIVGILCGGLMMMILPSTSDGSNLLTALKTMHARLLEHASLLWVPETTDAIRTAHESVIGQILTMNLLRIQAFWSHYRFRRQNPLLNYLLHQQLRMTSVISSLRRMLLNWPDAPANTRQVLESLLADLATPHADSYHVARILAPLAPRQDADYRHIAFWARLRYFCRIYLESSRWIRRVENASAIAEFNVPAAPPFARHTDQAEALLNGVRTFCALVAIGAWGISTQWTSCAAALTLASICCVLYSVSASPFRSLTLLMQTLVLLSLFSFVVKFGLMVQVTDLWQFLLFLFPLLTTMQLLKLQWPKYAGLWGQLIVFMGSFIAVTNPPVYDYAAFFNDNLSKIVGVGFAWLAFAVLSPGSDARKGRRHIRALRRHFVDQLSRHPQHSEHEFESLVYHHVSQLSQSKDALARRWLLRWGVVLLNCSHVVWQLREWETRSDPLAQVRDLCINLLRDVMSERGVQQRPLASTLQELQRICDALNHHHQPAARELAAAIWRLYCALSQLEQAPVAGTIGEGTT
;
A
#
# COMPACT_ATOMS: atom_id res chain seq x y z
N MET A 1 23.03 -17.69 16.56
CA MET A 1 23.69 -17.72 15.22
C MET A 1 25.01 -18.42 15.40
N ASN A 2 25.13 -19.67 14.91
CA ASN A 2 26.36 -20.45 15.07
C ASN A 2 27.48 -19.83 14.23
N LEU A 3 28.50 -19.31 14.86
CA LEU A 3 29.67 -18.67 14.23
C LEU A 3 30.54 -19.62 13.38
N GLN A 4 30.29 -20.93 13.45
CA GLN A 4 31.14 -21.97 12.80
C GLN A 4 30.81 -22.23 11.30
N THR A 5 29.84 -21.53 10.71
CA THR A 5 29.48 -21.73 9.29
C THR A 5 29.59 -20.47 8.43
N LEU A 6 30.37 -19.46 8.85
CA LEU A 6 30.62 -18.29 8.02
C LEU A 6 31.62 -18.63 6.90
N SER A 7 31.15 -19.33 5.87
CA SER A 7 31.93 -19.45 4.65
C SER A 7 32.09 -18.04 4.06
N TRP A 8 33.29 -17.67 3.60
CA TRP A 8 33.54 -16.39 2.92
C TRP A 8 32.58 -16.13 1.74
N ARG A 9 31.98 -17.21 1.17
CA ARG A 9 30.93 -17.17 0.13
C ARG A 9 29.59 -16.63 0.64
N ALA A 10 29.37 -16.60 1.95
CA ALA A 10 28.16 -16.04 2.56
C ALA A 10 28.25 -14.52 2.81
N LEU A 11 29.43 -13.92 2.60
CA LEU A 11 29.62 -12.49 2.73
C LEU A 11 28.76 -11.70 1.74
N PRO A 12 28.16 -10.56 2.16
CA PRO A 12 27.24 -9.78 1.33
C PRO A 12 27.85 -9.36 -0.01
N TRP A 13 29.13 -9.07 -0.02
CA TRP A 13 29.85 -8.63 -1.22
C TRP A 13 30.01 -9.75 -2.25
N VAL A 14 30.24 -10.99 -1.79
CA VAL A 14 30.45 -12.15 -2.67
C VAL A 14 29.12 -12.68 -3.21
N LYS A 15 28.06 -12.65 -2.39
CA LYS A 15 26.74 -13.15 -2.75
C LYS A 15 25.93 -12.19 -3.64
N ALA A 16 26.33 -10.91 -3.71
CA ALA A 16 25.59 -9.88 -4.41
C ALA A 16 25.57 -10.10 -5.93
N THR A 17 24.38 -10.01 -6.51
CA THR A 17 24.20 -10.06 -7.98
C THR A 17 24.64 -8.74 -8.63
N ARG A 18 24.95 -8.78 -9.95
CA ARG A 18 25.32 -7.57 -10.70
C ARG A 18 24.31 -6.42 -10.57
N PRO A 19 22.99 -6.62 -10.64
CA PRO A 19 22.01 -5.55 -10.41
C PRO A 19 22.06 -4.98 -8.99
N GLN A 20 22.28 -5.82 -7.96
CA GLN A 20 22.40 -5.37 -6.57
C GLN A 20 23.66 -4.51 -6.36
N TRP A 21 24.77 -4.90 -6.94
CA TRP A 21 26.00 -4.10 -6.94
C TRP A 21 25.80 -2.76 -7.63
N ARG A 22 25.19 -2.74 -8.84
CA ARG A 22 24.90 -1.49 -9.56
C ARG A 22 24.04 -0.55 -8.72
N TYR A 23 23.00 -1.06 -8.06
CA TYR A 23 22.16 -0.27 -7.17
C TYR A 23 22.94 0.29 -5.97
N ALA A 24 23.72 -0.55 -5.29
CA ALA A 24 24.46 -0.16 -4.09
C ALA A 24 25.56 0.88 -4.40
N LEU A 25 26.35 0.65 -5.45
CA LEU A 25 27.40 1.58 -5.90
C LEU A 25 26.80 2.92 -6.34
N ARG A 26 25.77 2.89 -7.15
CA ARG A 26 25.08 4.11 -7.60
C ARG A 26 24.63 4.97 -6.44
N ASN A 27 23.96 4.35 -5.44
CA ASN A 27 23.45 5.07 -4.28
C ASN A 27 24.57 5.54 -3.37
N GLY A 28 25.60 4.74 -3.16
CA GLY A 28 26.78 5.14 -2.40
C GLY A 28 27.48 6.35 -3.02
N ILE A 29 27.72 6.32 -4.35
CA ILE A 29 28.30 7.46 -5.09
C ILE A 29 27.40 8.68 -5.00
N ALA A 30 26.07 8.53 -5.22
CA ALA A 30 25.12 9.63 -5.13
C ALA A 30 25.14 10.33 -3.77
N MET A 31 25.22 9.56 -2.69
CA MET A 31 25.27 10.07 -1.32
C MET A 31 26.57 10.78 -1.01
N CYS A 32 27.71 10.22 -1.42
CA CYS A 32 29.02 10.85 -1.25
C CYS A 32 29.17 12.13 -2.12
N LEU A 33 28.66 12.09 -3.36
CA LEU A 33 28.66 13.26 -4.24
C LEU A 33 27.77 14.39 -3.69
N ALA A 34 26.59 14.07 -3.16
CA ALA A 34 25.69 15.04 -2.55
C ALA A 34 26.35 15.70 -1.33
N LEU A 35 27.02 14.90 -0.49
CA LEU A 35 27.76 15.39 0.67
C LEU A 35 28.90 16.33 0.23
N SER A 36 29.69 15.93 -0.78
CA SER A 36 30.81 16.73 -1.28
C SER A 36 30.36 18.07 -1.87
N ILE A 37 29.27 18.08 -2.65
CA ILE A 37 28.73 19.31 -3.23
C ILE A 37 28.18 20.21 -2.13
N ALA A 38 27.51 19.65 -1.11
CA ALA A 38 27.01 20.43 0.00
C ALA A 38 28.12 21.11 0.80
N TYR A 39 29.25 20.42 1.01
CA TYR A 39 30.47 21.05 1.58
C TYR A 39 31.07 22.12 0.69
N ALA A 40 31.12 21.88 -0.63
CA ALA A 40 31.66 22.86 -1.59
C ALA A 40 30.77 24.12 -1.71
N LEU A 41 29.48 24.01 -1.42
CA LEU A 41 28.54 25.14 -1.35
C LEU A 41 28.47 25.80 0.04
N ASP A 42 29.31 25.36 0.97
CA ASP A 42 29.39 25.90 2.33
C ASP A 42 28.05 25.85 3.09
N LEU A 43 27.31 24.73 2.94
CA LEU A 43 26.06 24.50 3.64
C LEU A 43 26.32 24.00 5.06
N ASP A 44 25.51 24.46 6.05
CA ASP A 44 25.74 24.22 7.49
C ASP A 44 25.63 22.74 7.89
N GLU A 45 24.64 22.02 7.33
CA GLU A 45 24.34 20.63 7.68
C GLU A 45 24.37 19.71 6.45
N PRO A 46 25.57 19.49 5.82
CA PRO A 46 25.71 18.80 4.53
C PRO A 46 25.16 17.36 4.54
N TYR A 47 25.01 16.73 5.72
CA TYR A 47 24.42 15.39 5.84
C TYR A 47 22.95 15.31 5.37
N TRP A 48 22.23 16.43 5.32
CA TRP A 48 20.86 16.41 4.77
C TRP A 48 20.82 16.24 3.25
N ALA A 49 21.83 16.73 2.55
CA ALA A 49 21.97 16.46 1.12
C ALA A 49 22.23 14.97 0.89
N MET A 50 23.13 14.35 1.67
CA MET A 50 23.37 12.92 1.66
C MET A 50 22.09 12.12 1.98
N THR A 51 21.38 12.50 3.04
CA THR A 51 20.10 11.88 3.44
C THR A 51 19.06 12.03 2.33
N SER A 52 18.99 13.18 1.66
CA SER A 52 18.07 13.42 0.55
C SER A 52 18.38 12.52 -0.64
N ALA A 53 19.64 12.33 -1.00
CA ALA A 53 20.06 11.39 -2.03
C ALA A 53 19.68 9.94 -1.66
N ALA A 54 19.86 9.53 -0.39
CA ALA A 54 19.49 8.21 0.12
C ALA A 54 17.99 7.95 0.02
N VAL A 55 17.17 8.93 0.40
CA VAL A 55 15.71 8.81 0.45
C VAL A 55 15.09 8.81 -0.96
N VAL A 56 15.67 9.57 -1.92
CA VAL A 56 15.21 9.59 -3.32
C VAL A 56 15.65 8.34 -4.09
N SER A 57 16.65 7.62 -3.59
CA SER A 57 17.16 6.40 -4.24
C SER A 57 16.10 5.32 -4.35
N PHE A 58 15.68 5.06 -5.59
CA PHE A 58 14.80 3.97 -5.98
C PHE A 58 15.47 3.05 -6.99
N PRO A 59 15.06 1.76 -7.08
CA PRO A 59 15.55 0.88 -8.12
C PRO A 59 15.20 1.37 -9.54
N THR A 60 14.19 2.21 -9.68
CA THR A 60 13.53 2.57 -10.93
C THR A 60 13.56 4.08 -11.17
N VAL A 61 13.70 4.49 -12.46
CA VAL A 61 13.75 5.90 -12.86
C VAL A 61 12.47 6.65 -12.50
N GLY A 62 11.31 6.05 -12.78
CA GLY A 62 10.02 6.65 -12.47
C GLY A 62 9.78 6.81 -10.98
N GLY A 63 10.27 5.86 -10.17
CA GLY A 63 10.25 5.97 -8.71
C GLY A 63 11.08 7.16 -8.21
N VAL A 64 12.26 7.38 -8.78
CA VAL A 64 13.12 8.55 -8.47
C VAL A 64 12.43 9.85 -8.84
N ILE A 65 11.95 9.99 -10.10
CA ILE A 65 11.28 11.22 -10.58
C ILE A 65 10.04 11.54 -9.76
N SER A 66 9.17 10.55 -9.57
CA SER A 66 7.91 10.70 -8.83
C SER A 66 8.15 11.19 -7.39
N LYS A 67 9.12 10.59 -6.71
CA LYS A 67 9.47 10.94 -5.34
C LYS A 67 10.20 12.27 -5.23
N SER A 68 11.05 12.59 -6.20
CA SER A 68 11.74 13.88 -6.28
C SER A 68 10.78 15.05 -6.37
N PHE A 69 9.73 14.92 -7.19
CA PHE A 69 8.72 15.96 -7.34
C PHE A 69 7.96 16.21 -6.03
N GLY A 70 7.50 15.15 -5.36
CA GLY A 70 6.86 15.25 -4.06
C GLY A 70 7.79 15.85 -2.99
N ARG A 71 9.11 15.54 -3.08
CA ARG A 71 10.11 16.05 -2.15
C ARG A 71 10.36 17.54 -2.32
N ILE A 72 10.52 18.01 -3.54
CA ILE A 72 10.70 19.46 -3.82
C ILE A 72 9.47 20.23 -3.37
N ALA A 73 8.27 19.83 -3.81
CA ALA A 73 7.02 20.51 -3.46
C ALA A 73 6.79 20.53 -1.95
N GLY A 74 6.98 19.42 -1.25
CA GLY A 74 6.79 19.33 0.19
C GLY A 74 7.83 20.14 0.97
N SER A 75 9.11 20.12 0.54
CA SER A 75 10.15 20.92 1.21
C SER A 75 9.94 22.43 1.05
N LEU A 76 9.54 22.89 -0.14
CA LEU A 76 9.20 24.28 -0.37
C LEU A 76 7.99 24.72 0.48
N LEU A 77 6.93 23.91 0.48
CA LEU A 77 5.73 24.20 1.30
C LEU A 77 6.08 24.24 2.81
N GLY A 78 6.92 23.30 3.26
CA GLY A 78 7.39 23.25 4.65
C GLY A 78 8.27 24.43 5.04
N ALA A 79 9.18 24.87 4.15
CA ALA A 79 10.02 26.04 4.36
C ALA A 79 9.19 27.34 4.41
N CYS A 80 8.24 27.52 3.48
CA CYS A 80 7.30 28.65 3.52
C CYS A 80 6.48 28.65 4.81
N ALA A 81 5.97 27.51 5.24
CA ALA A 81 5.21 27.40 6.49
C ALA A 81 6.08 27.74 7.72
N ALA A 82 7.34 27.27 7.76
CA ALA A 82 8.27 27.60 8.84
C ALA A 82 8.53 29.12 8.93
N LEU A 83 8.84 29.75 7.78
CA LEU A 83 9.08 31.20 7.74
C LEU A 83 7.86 32.00 8.15
N LEU A 84 6.66 31.61 7.71
CA LEU A 84 5.42 32.30 8.07
C LEU A 84 5.06 32.10 9.54
N LEU A 85 5.01 30.85 10.01
CA LEU A 85 4.55 30.55 11.36
C LEU A 85 5.60 30.93 12.42
N ALA A 86 6.83 30.42 12.25
CA ALA A 86 7.90 30.73 13.19
C ALA A 86 8.25 32.20 13.18
N GLY A 87 8.36 32.86 12.01
CA GLY A 87 8.68 34.27 11.90
C GLY A 87 7.72 35.21 12.64
N HIS A 88 6.44 34.80 12.78
CA HIS A 88 5.44 35.60 13.53
C HIS A 88 5.34 35.20 15.00
N THR A 89 5.88 34.08 15.43
CA THR A 89 5.66 33.53 16.78
C THR A 89 6.93 33.35 17.60
N LEU A 90 8.10 33.72 17.07
CA LEU A 90 9.41 33.56 17.73
C LEU A 90 9.48 34.20 19.14
N ASN A 91 8.75 35.27 19.39
CA ASN A 91 8.79 36.03 20.67
C ASN A 91 8.02 35.35 21.80
N ASP A 92 7.14 34.36 21.48
CA ASP A 92 6.36 33.63 22.49
C ASP A 92 6.57 32.13 22.30
N PRO A 93 7.34 31.44 23.19
CA PRO A 93 7.64 30.03 23.08
C PRO A 93 6.40 29.11 23.04
N TRP A 94 5.32 29.52 23.75
CA TRP A 94 4.10 28.73 23.76
C TRP A 94 3.32 28.85 22.45
N LEU A 95 3.16 30.11 21.97
CA LEU A 95 2.50 30.35 20.68
C LEU A 95 3.27 29.69 19.53
N PHE A 96 4.60 29.79 19.57
CA PHE A 96 5.47 29.08 18.62
C PHE A 96 5.26 27.56 18.65
N LEU A 97 5.27 26.94 19.84
CA LEU A 97 5.06 25.52 20.01
C LEU A 97 3.68 25.08 19.48
N PHE A 98 2.60 25.80 19.82
CA PHE A 98 1.25 25.47 19.36
C PHE A 98 1.09 25.66 17.85
N SER A 99 1.63 26.72 17.27
CA SER A 99 1.51 27.01 15.83
C SER A 99 2.23 25.95 14.98
N ILE A 100 3.48 25.60 15.31
CA ILE A 100 4.26 24.58 14.59
C ILE A 100 3.65 23.19 14.81
N SER A 101 3.25 22.85 16.05
CA SER A 101 2.59 21.58 16.34
C SER A 101 1.24 21.45 15.61
N GLY A 102 0.49 22.54 15.49
CA GLY A 102 -0.77 22.61 14.74
C GLY A 102 -0.56 22.36 13.23
N TRP A 103 0.47 22.96 12.65
CA TRP A 103 0.86 22.71 11.27
C TRP A 103 1.21 21.25 11.02
N LEU A 104 2.01 20.64 11.90
CA LEU A 104 2.37 19.22 11.79
C LEU A 104 1.16 18.32 11.95
N ALA A 105 0.24 18.65 12.85
CA ALA A 105 -1.02 17.93 13.00
C ALA A 105 -1.86 17.99 11.71
N LEU A 106 -1.97 19.17 11.09
CA LEU A 106 -2.66 19.37 9.83
C LEU A 106 -2.00 18.55 8.69
N CYS A 107 -0.67 18.61 8.58
CA CYS A 107 0.08 17.83 7.60
C CYS A 107 -0.08 16.31 7.81
N THR A 108 -0.10 15.86 9.06
CA THR A 108 -0.29 14.44 9.39
C THR A 108 -1.70 13.97 9.04
N TRP A 109 -2.71 14.78 9.33
CA TRP A 109 -4.10 14.54 8.93
C TRP A 109 -4.24 14.49 7.41
N ALA A 110 -3.72 15.50 6.69
CA ALA A 110 -3.76 15.56 5.22
C ALA A 110 -3.03 14.36 4.58
N CYS A 111 -1.86 13.98 5.12
CA CYS A 111 -1.12 12.81 4.65
C CYS A 111 -1.94 11.51 4.71
N ALA A 112 -2.80 11.35 5.70
CA ALA A 112 -3.67 10.17 5.82
C ALA A 112 -4.85 10.20 4.83
N LEU A 113 -5.29 11.40 4.40
CA LEU A 113 -6.38 11.56 3.43
C LEU A 113 -5.94 11.37 1.98
N PHE A 114 -4.76 11.88 1.63
CA PHE A 114 -4.23 11.82 0.27
C PHE A 114 -3.42 10.54 0.00
N THR A 115 -3.03 10.34 -1.24
CA THR A 115 -2.28 9.15 -1.68
C THR A 115 -1.04 9.52 -2.47
N ASN A 116 -0.11 8.55 -2.60
CA ASN A 116 1.05 8.67 -3.48
C ASN A 116 1.91 9.92 -3.19
N ASN A 117 2.22 10.67 -4.23
CA ASN A 117 3.11 11.83 -4.14
C ASN A 117 2.55 12.99 -3.34
N VAL A 118 1.22 13.16 -3.34
CA VAL A 118 0.55 14.22 -2.56
C VAL A 118 0.67 13.93 -1.07
N ALA A 119 0.37 12.70 -0.64
CA ALA A 119 0.59 12.28 0.74
C ALA A 119 2.05 12.47 1.18
N TYR A 120 2.99 12.09 0.31
CA TYR A 120 4.41 12.25 0.57
C TYR A 120 4.82 13.74 0.64
N ALA A 121 4.25 14.61 -0.19
CA ALA A 121 4.51 16.05 -0.12
C ALA A 121 4.01 16.66 1.21
N PHE A 122 2.83 16.25 1.72
CA PHE A 122 2.36 16.69 3.04
C PHE A 122 3.23 16.15 4.19
N GLN A 123 3.73 14.91 4.08
CA GLN A 123 4.71 14.41 5.06
C GLN A 123 5.93 15.31 5.14
N LEU A 124 6.49 15.64 3.99
CA LEU A 124 7.66 16.52 3.92
C LEU A 124 7.36 17.94 4.38
N ALA A 125 6.23 18.49 3.99
CA ALA A 125 5.82 19.84 4.43
C ALA A 125 5.73 19.94 5.96
N GLY A 126 5.24 18.86 6.61
CA GLY A 126 5.21 18.79 8.08
C GLY A 126 6.63 18.77 8.66
N TYR A 127 7.40 17.73 8.41
CA TYR A 127 8.67 17.61 9.11
C TYR A 127 9.77 18.57 8.60
N THR A 128 9.71 19.09 7.36
CA THR A 128 10.63 20.14 6.91
C THR A 128 10.38 21.43 7.68
N CYS A 129 9.12 21.79 7.93
CA CYS A 129 8.80 22.90 8.79
C CYS A 129 9.39 22.73 10.21
N ALA A 130 9.29 21.53 10.79
CA ALA A 130 9.86 21.23 12.10
C ALA A 130 11.40 21.31 12.11
N ILE A 131 12.06 20.79 11.07
CA ILE A 131 13.53 20.82 10.95
C ILE A 131 14.06 22.26 10.87
N ILE A 132 13.29 23.17 10.26
CA ILE A 132 13.67 24.58 10.11
C ILE A 132 13.31 25.38 11.37
N ALA A 133 12.12 25.17 11.93
CA ALA A 133 11.59 26.00 13.00
C ALA A 133 12.17 25.64 14.38
N PHE A 134 12.25 24.36 14.76
CA PHE A 134 12.66 23.99 16.12
C PHE A 134 14.09 24.37 16.51
N PRO A 135 15.12 24.32 15.64
CA PRO A 135 16.45 24.80 16.01
C PRO A 135 16.49 26.27 16.48
N VAL A 136 15.58 27.10 15.98
CA VAL A 136 15.56 28.54 16.28
C VAL A 136 14.83 28.87 17.58
N ILE A 137 14.14 27.89 18.22
CA ILE A 137 13.36 28.12 19.45
C ILE A 137 14.17 28.74 20.59
N ASN A 138 15.47 28.43 20.66
CA ASN A 138 16.37 28.93 21.70
C ASN A 138 17.12 30.22 21.31
N ILE A 139 17.13 30.57 20.02
CA ILE A 139 17.92 31.68 19.47
C ILE A 139 17.07 32.91 19.28
N SER A 140 15.78 32.73 18.93
CA SER A 140 14.77 33.78 18.67
C SER A 140 15.23 34.81 17.62
N ASP A 141 16.03 34.36 16.62
CA ASP A 141 16.55 35.22 15.55
C ASP A 141 15.87 34.88 14.21
N SER A 142 15.22 35.85 13.61
CA SER A 142 14.55 35.74 12.30
C SER A 142 15.54 35.59 11.15
N TYR A 143 16.75 36.13 11.26
CA TYR A 143 17.79 35.94 10.25
C TYR A 143 18.30 34.52 10.22
N GLU A 144 18.56 33.92 11.37
CA GLU A 144 18.98 32.54 11.49
C GLU A 144 17.90 31.60 10.92
N LEU A 145 16.62 31.88 11.20
CA LEU A 145 15.51 31.14 10.62
C LEU A 145 15.53 31.13 9.08
N TRP A 146 15.84 32.29 8.47
CA TRP A 146 15.97 32.43 7.01
C TRP A 146 17.15 31.61 6.49
N VAL A 147 18.30 31.69 7.11
CA VAL A 147 19.52 30.96 6.72
C VAL A 147 19.27 29.46 6.77
N ILE A 148 18.72 28.95 7.87
CA ILE A 148 18.38 27.52 8.01
C ILE A 148 17.37 27.11 6.94
N ALA A 149 16.35 27.90 6.66
CA ALA A 149 15.35 27.57 5.63
C ALA A 149 15.97 27.48 4.24
N GLN A 150 16.84 28.43 3.89
CA GLN A 150 17.55 28.44 2.61
C GLN A 150 18.50 27.24 2.48
N SER A 151 19.35 27.00 3.49
CA SER A 151 20.30 25.87 3.53
C SER A 151 19.54 24.57 3.35
N ARG A 152 18.42 24.39 4.04
CA ARG A 152 17.59 23.18 3.97
C ARG A 152 17.03 22.91 2.58
N VAL A 153 16.52 23.92 1.91
CA VAL A 153 16.01 23.79 0.55
C VAL A 153 17.15 23.44 -0.43
N CYS A 154 18.29 24.11 -0.31
CA CYS A 154 19.47 23.84 -1.13
C CYS A 154 19.97 22.40 -0.94
N GLU A 155 20.10 21.92 0.29
CA GLU A 155 20.54 20.55 0.62
C GLU A 155 19.62 19.50 0.01
N VAL A 156 18.31 19.73 0.10
CA VAL A 156 17.32 18.83 -0.52
C VAL A 156 17.48 18.79 -2.04
N ILE A 157 17.63 19.95 -2.68
CA ILE A 157 17.80 20.06 -4.14
C ILE A 157 19.11 19.36 -4.56
N VAL A 158 20.23 19.63 -3.91
CA VAL A 158 21.54 18.99 -4.18
C VAL A 158 21.40 17.47 -4.08
N GLY A 159 20.80 16.95 -3.02
CA GLY A 159 20.60 15.51 -2.85
C GLY A 159 19.75 14.89 -3.96
N ILE A 160 18.67 15.58 -4.39
CA ILE A 160 17.81 15.12 -5.49
C ILE A 160 18.56 15.12 -6.82
N LEU A 161 19.31 16.16 -7.11
CA LEU A 161 20.08 16.30 -8.36
C LEU A 161 21.16 15.21 -8.42
N CYS A 162 21.91 14.97 -7.36
CA CYS A 162 22.91 13.90 -7.29
C CYS A 162 22.29 12.52 -7.48
N GLY A 163 21.19 12.23 -6.79
CA GLY A 163 20.46 10.96 -6.96
C GLY A 163 19.93 10.76 -8.38
N GLY A 164 19.36 11.81 -8.98
CA GLY A 164 18.87 11.82 -10.35
C GLY A 164 19.99 11.65 -11.38
N LEU A 165 21.09 12.38 -11.24
CA LEU A 165 22.27 12.31 -12.11
C LEU A 165 22.85 10.89 -12.11
N MET A 166 23.05 10.31 -10.94
CA MET A 166 23.60 8.95 -10.83
C MET A 166 22.63 7.90 -11.39
N MET A 167 21.32 8.17 -11.39
CA MET A 167 20.34 7.32 -12.05
C MET A 167 20.42 7.38 -13.58
N MET A 168 20.80 8.51 -14.14
CA MET A 168 21.04 8.68 -15.59
C MET A 168 22.33 7.99 -16.03
N ILE A 169 23.40 8.11 -15.24
CA ILE A 169 24.72 7.52 -15.56
C ILE A 169 24.72 6.01 -15.41
N LEU A 170 24.10 5.49 -14.36
CA LEU A 170 24.03 4.06 -14.03
C LEU A 170 22.57 3.57 -13.98
N PRO A 171 21.89 3.50 -15.14
CA PRO A 171 20.49 3.11 -15.18
C PRO A 171 20.32 1.68 -14.66
N SER A 172 19.25 1.47 -13.91
CA SER A 172 18.81 0.13 -13.51
C SER A 172 17.81 -0.45 -14.53
N THR A 173 17.19 -1.59 -14.18
CA THR A 173 16.17 -2.21 -15.02
C THR A 173 15.04 -1.23 -15.37
N SER A 174 14.55 -1.31 -16.62
CA SER A 174 13.45 -0.49 -17.10
C SER A 174 12.15 -0.77 -16.33
N ASP A 175 11.51 0.27 -15.81
CA ASP A 175 10.20 0.16 -15.13
C ASP A 175 9.15 -0.51 -16.00
N GLY A 176 9.17 -0.21 -17.28
CA GLY A 176 8.24 -0.77 -18.24
C GLY A 176 8.41 -2.26 -18.45
N SER A 177 9.65 -2.76 -18.54
CA SER A 177 9.90 -4.21 -18.66
C SER A 177 9.47 -4.96 -17.39
N ASN A 178 9.70 -4.37 -16.23
CA ASN A 178 9.28 -4.94 -14.95
C ASN A 178 7.75 -5.02 -14.85
N LEU A 179 7.04 -3.98 -15.25
CA LEU A 179 5.58 -3.94 -15.28
C LEU A 179 5.00 -4.99 -16.25
N LEU A 180 5.52 -5.05 -17.49
CA LEU A 180 5.06 -6.02 -18.48
C LEU A 180 5.32 -7.46 -18.04
N THR A 181 6.50 -7.73 -17.49
CA THR A 181 6.84 -9.04 -16.94
C THR A 181 5.92 -9.40 -15.77
N ALA A 182 5.64 -8.46 -14.86
CA ALA A 182 4.72 -8.66 -13.76
C ALA A 182 3.29 -8.94 -14.24
N LEU A 183 2.79 -8.19 -15.24
CA LEU A 183 1.48 -8.42 -15.85
C LEU A 183 1.36 -9.81 -16.48
N LYS A 184 2.37 -10.26 -17.24
CA LYS A 184 2.40 -11.60 -17.83
C LYS A 184 2.46 -12.70 -16.79
N THR A 185 3.36 -12.57 -15.82
CA THR A 185 3.50 -13.54 -14.74
C THR A 185 2.21 -13.65 -13.94
N MET A 186 1.57 -12.52 -13.65
CA MET A 186 0.29 -12.51 -12.94
C MET A 186 -0.81 -13.15 -13.76
N HIS A 187 -0.87 -12.87 -15.06
CA HIS A 187 -1.84 -13.48 -15.97
C HIS A 187 -1.72 -15.02 -16.01
N ALA A 188 -0.49 -15.55 -16.05
CA ALA A 188 -0.24 -16.98 -15.94
C ALA A 188 -0.64 -17.55 -14.56
N ARG A 189 -0.33 -16.86 -13.47
CA ARG A 189 -0.73 -17.26 -12.10
C ARG A 189 -2.24 -17.31 -11.88
N LEU A 190 -3.02 -16.53 -12.62
CA LEU A 190 -4.49 -16.63 -12.56
C LEU A 190 -4.99 -17.97 -13.07
N LEU A 191 -4.34 -18.58 -14.07
CA LEU A 191 -4.66 -19.95 -14.49
C LEU A 191 -4.25 -20.98 -13.43
N GLU A 192 -3.07 -20.82 -12.84
CA GLU A 192 -2.63 -21.66 -11.72
C GLU A 192 -3.61 -21.57 -10.55
N HIS A 193 -4.10 -20.36 -10.24
CA HIS A 193 -5.15 -20.18 -9.23
C HIS A 193 -6.49 -20.86 -9.65
N ALA A 194 -6.83 -20.81 -10.92
CA ALA A 194 -8.01 -21.49 -11.45
C ALA A 194 -7.88 -23.03 -11.43
N SER A 195 -6.69 -23.59 -11.52
CA SER A 195 -6.48 -25.04 -11.37
C SER A 195 -6.80 -25.57 -9.96
N LEU A 196 -6.84 -24.67 -8.97
CA LEU A 196 -7.21 -25.00 -7.59
C LEU A 196 -8.75 -25.05 -7.34
N LEU A 197 -9.59 -24.94 -8.37
CA LEU A 197 -11.05 -24.95 -8.24
C LEU A 197 -11.60 -26.19 -7.50
N TRP A 198 -10.92 -27.32 -7.59
CA TRP A 198 -11.33 -28.61 -7.01
C TRP A 198 -10.83 -28.86 -5.60
N VAL A 199 -9.89 -28.05 -5.12
CA VAL A 199 -9.28 -28.26 -3.81
C VAL A 199 -10.25 -27.79 -2.70
N PRO A 200 -10.48 -28.57 -1.62
CA PRO A 200 -11.36 -28.17 -0.53
C PRO A 200 -10.96 -26.82 0.10
N GLU A 201 -11.94 -25.99 0.43
CA GLU A 201 -11.73 -24.62 0.91
C GLU A 201 -11.07 -24.53 2.30
N THR A 202 -11.08 -25.62 3.03
CA THR A 202 -10.44 -25.75 4.35
C THR A 202 -8.90 -25.69 4.28
N THR A 203 -8.32 -25.80 3.08
CA THR A 203 -6.89 -25.84 2.89
C THR A 203 -6.28 -24.43 2.98
N ASP A 204 -5.35 -24.21 3.90
CA ASP A 204 -4.62 -22.95 4.04
C ASP A 204 -3.93 -22.52 2.73
N ALA A 205 -3.60 -23.47 1.86
CA ALA A 205 -2.99 -23.24 0.56
C ALA A 205 -3.83 -22.32 -0.35
N ILE A 206 -5.14 -22.47 -0.38
CA ILE A 206 -6.03 -21.66 -1.24
C ILE A 206 -6.14 -20.23 -0.73
N ARG A 207 -6.25 -20.08 0.58
CA ARG A 207 -6.31 -18.77 1.20
C ARG A 207 -5.01 -18.01 0.94
N THR A 208 -3.87 -18.66 1.14
CA THR A 208 -2.56 -18.04 0.89
C THR A 208 -2.37 -17.71 -0.58
N ALA A 209 -2.84 -18.57 -1.50
CA ALA A 209 -2.84 -18.28 -2.93
C ALA A 209 -3.70 -17.06 -3.27
N HIS A 210 -4.91 -16.97 -2.73
CA HIS A 210 -5.81 -15.85 -2.96
C HIS A 210 -5.25 -14.52 -2.41
N GLU A 211 -4.75 -14.52 -1.17
CA GLU A 211 -4.08 -13.37 -0.55
C GLU A 211 -2.86 -12.93 -1.37
N SER A 212 -2.05 -13.89 -1.85
CA SER A 212 -0.86 -13.64 -2.67
C SER A 212 -1.22 -12.98 -4.00
N VAL A 213 -2.26 -13.48 -4.69
CA VAL A 213 -2.74 -12.94 -5.98
C VAL A 213 -3.19 -11.48 -5.81
N ILE A 214 -4.03 -11.20 -4.83
CA ILE A 214 -4.51 -9.82 -4.56
C ILE A 214 -3.33 -8.91 -4.23
N GLY A 215 -2.45 -9.32 -3.33
CA GLY A 215 -1.28 -8.53 -2.93
C GLY A 215 -0.36 -8.19 -4.11
N GLN A 216 -0.17 -9.13 -5.03
CA GLN A 216 0.65 -8.92 -6.23
C GLN A 216 -0.01 -7.94 -7.21
N ILE A 217 -1.32 -8.03 -7.44
CA ILE A 217 -2.04 -7.08 -8.32
C ILE A 217 -1.95 -5.66 -7.75
N LEU A 218 -2.10 -5.49 -6.44
CA LEU A 218 -1.94 -4.18 -5.80
C LEU A 218 -0.51 -3.64 -5.89
N THR A 219 0.50 -4.51 -5.79
CA THR A 219 1.91 -4.15 -6.03
C THR A 219 2.15 -3.71 -7.46
N MET A 220 1.52 -4.36 -8.45
CA MET A 220 1.60 -3.95 -9.85
C MET A 220 1.00 -2.57 -10.10
N ASN A 221 -0.01 -2.14 -9.33
CA ASN A 221 -0.50 -0.76 -9.41
C ASN A 221 0.58 0.27 -9.04
N LEU A 222 1.44 -0.02 -8.07
CA LEU A 222 2.59 0.82 -7.74
C LEU A 222 3.61 0.84 -8.90
N LEU A 223 3.90 -0.32 -9.51
CA LEU A 223 4.78 -0.40 -10.70
C LEU A 223 4.19 0.39 -11.88
N ARG A 224 2.87 0.37 -12.08
CA ARG A 224 2.18 1.18 -13.10
C ARG A 224 2.39 2.67 -12.87
N ILE A 225 2.26 3.15 -11.63
CA ILE A 225 2.50 4.54 -11.28
C ILE A 225 3.96 4.92 -11.55
N GLN A 226 4.92 4.05 -11.23
CA GLN A 226 6.34 4.28 -11.52
C GLN A 226 6.59 4.32 -13.03
N ALA A 227 6.03 3.38 -13.79
CA ALA A 227 6.15 3.35 -15.25
C ALA A 227 5.55 4.60 -15.92
N PHE A 228 4.44 5.15 -15.40
CA PHE A 228 3.85 6.41 -15.85
C PHE A 228 4.85 7.58 -15.80
N TRP A 229 5.68 7.64 -14.76
CA TRP A 229 6.66 8.70 -14.58
C TRP A 229 7.95 8.46 -15.38
N SER A 230 8.29 7.22 -15.70
CA SER A 230 9.56 6.89 -16.34
C SER A 230 9.56 7.05 -17.86
N HIS A 231 8.45 6.73 -18.54
CA HIS A 231 8.39 6.69 -19.99
C HIS A 231 7.09 7.24 -20.56
N TYR A 232 7.21 8.10 -21.58
CA TYR A 232 6.09 8.66 -22.31
C TYR A 232 5.12 7.60 -22.86
N ARG A 233 5.64 6.47 -23.34
CA ARG A 233 4.84 5.31 -23.80
C ARG A 233 3.84 4.86 -22.73
N PHE A 234 4.28 4.59 -21.50
CA PHE A 234 3.43 4.11 -20.44
C PHE A 234 2.49 5.19 -19.90
N ARG A 235 2.85 6.45 -20.04
CA ARG A 235 1.98 7.58 -19.74
C ARG A 235 0.74 7.57 -20.64
N ARG A 236 0.92 7.40 -21.95
CA ARG A 236 -0.18 7.29 -22.92
C ARG A 236 -0.98 6.00 -22.75
N GLN A 237 -0.33 4.89 -22.46
CA GLN A 237 -0.96 3.58 -22.26
C GLN A 237 -1.55 3.38 -20.86
N ASN A 238 -1.46 4.38 -19.97
CA ASN A 238 -1.93 4.28 -18.59
C ASN A 238 -3.41 3.88 -18.44
N PRO A 239 -4.36 4.36 -19.26
CA PRO A 239 -5.75 3.91 -19.18
C PRO A 239 -5.89 2.40 -19.44
N LEU A 240 -5.19 1.87 -20.46
CA LEU A 240 -5.19 0.44 -20.78
C LEU A 240 -4.55 -0.39 -19.66
N LEU A 241 -3.44 0.07 -19.10
CA LEU A 241 -2.78 -0.61 -17.99
C LEU A 241 -3.66 -0.65 -16.74
N ASN A 242 -4.38 0.45 -16.46
CA ASN A 242 -5.36 0.50 -15.38
C ASN A 242 -6.51 -0.50 -15.64
N TYR A 243 -7.05 -0.53 -16.85
CA TYR A 243 -8.08 -1.48 -17.26
C TYR A 243 -7.62 -2.93 -17.08
N LEU A 244 -6.40 -3.27 -17.51
CA LEU A 244 -5.83 -4.62 -17.35
C LEU A 244 -5.73 -5.05 -15.88
N LEU A 245 -5.31 -4.15 -15.00
CA LEU A 245 -5.27 -4.45 -13.56
C LEU A 245 -6.66 -4.72 -12.98
N HIS A 246 -7.67 -3.93 -13.38
CA HIS A 246 -9.06 -4.19 -12.98
C HIS A 246 -9.56 -5.53 -13.52
N GLN A 247 -9.22 -5.90 -14.76
CA GLN A 247 -9.59 -7.20 -15.32
C GLN A 247 -8.94 -8.37 -14.56
N GLN A 248 -7.68 -8.24 -14.13
CA GLN A 248 -7.01 -9.25 -13.31
C GLN A 248 -7.67 -9.41 -11.93
N LEU A 249 -8.04 -8.30 -11.28
CA LEU A 249 -8.83 -8.34 -10.03
C LEU A 249 -10.18 -9.03 -10.23
N ARG A 250 -10.88 -8.68 -11.32
CA ARG A 250 -12.17 -9.27 -11.66
C ARG A 250 -12.06 -10.77 -11.93
N MET A 251 -11.02 -11.22 -12.65
CA MET A 251 -10.76 -12.66 -12.85
C MET A 251 -10.59 -13.39 -11.52
N THR A 252 -9.93 -12.79 -10.53
CA THR A 252 -9.77 -13.37 -9.20
C THR A 252 -11.12 -13.60 -8.50
N SER A 253 -12.04 -12.63 -8.58
CA SER A 253 -13.39 -12.78 -8.01
C SER A 253 -14.24 -13.79 -8.78
N VAL A 254 -14.06 -13.86 -10.12
CA VAL A 254 -14.75 -14.87 -10.95
C VAL A 254 -14.32 -16.29 -10.61
N ILE A 255 -13.01 -16.52 -10.42
CA ILE A 255 -12.47 -17.84 -10.01
C ILE A 255 -13.07 -18.24 -8.65
N SER A 256 -13.12 -17.32 -7.69
CA SER A 256 -13.75 -17.57 -6.39
C SER A 256 -15.24 -17.92 -6.51
N SER A 257 -15.97 -17.23 -7.39
CA SER A 257 -17.39 -17.52 -7.67
C SER A 257 -17.59 -18.89 -8.30
N LEU A 258 -16.81 -19.25 -9.34
CA LEU A 258 -16.88 -20.54 -10.00
C LEU A 258 -16.63 -21.70 -9.02
N ARG A 259 -15.65 -21.54 -8.16
CA ARG A 259 -15.34 -22.53 -7.12
C ARG A 259 -16.53 -22.74 -6.18
N ARG A 260 -17.17 -21.66 -5.70
CA ARG A 260 -18.34 -21.76 -4.83
C ARG A 260 -19.51 -22.45 -5.50
N MET A 261 -19.71 -22.16 -6.78
CA MET A 261 -20.73 -22.86 -7.55
C MET A 261 -20.47 -24.36 -7.59
N LEU A 262 -19.22 -24.79 -7.85
CA LEU A 262 -18.89 -26.21 -7.87
C LEU A 262 -19.08 -26.88 -6.50
N LEU A 263 -18.75 -26.22 -5.41
CA LEU A 263 -18.94 -26.74 -4.06
C LEU A 263 -20.42 -26.88 -3.67
N ASN A 264 -21.30 -26.05 -4.21
CA ASN A 264 -22.74 -26.08 -3.94
C ASN A 264 -23.52 -26.82 -5.04
N TRP A 265 -22.83 -27.50 -5.95
CA TRP A 265 -23.45 -28.25 -7.04
C TRP A 265 -22.95 -29.70 -7.08
N PRO A 266 -23.46 -30.59 -6.19
CA PRO A 266 -23.01 -31.99 -6.12
C PRO A 266 -23.32 -32.78 -7.40
N ASP A 267 -24.41 -32.42 -8.11
CA ASP A 267 -24.88 -33.07 -9.32
C ASP A 267 -24.25 -32.48 -10.60
N ALA A 268 -23.07 -31.88 -10.51
CA ALA A 268 -22.36 -31.35 -11.67
C ALA A 268 -22.03 -32.46 -12.68
N PRO A 269 -22.13 -32.20 -14.00
CA PRO A 269 -21.84 -33.20 -15.01
C PRO A 269 -20.45 -33.84 -14.79
N ALA A 270 -20.38 -35.17 -14.90
CA ALA A 270 -19.14 -35.93 -14.60
C ALA A 270 -17.93 -35.51 -15.42
N ASN A 271 -18.14 -34.99 -16.63
CA ASN A 271 -17.08 -34.49 -17.51
C ASN A 271 -16.62 -33.07 -17.20
N THR A 272 -17.26 -32.36 -16.27
CA THR A 272 -16.95 -30.95 -15.96
C THR A 272 -15.49 -30.75 -15.59
N ARG A 273 -14.93 -31.62 -14.79
CA ARG A 273 -13.53 -31.56 -14.37
C ARG A 273 -12.58 -31.70 -15.56
N GLN A 274 -12.79 -32.70 -16.37
CA GLN A 274 -11.94 -32.99 -17.54
C GLN A 274 -11.99 -31.86 -18.57
N VAL A 275 -13.17 -31.29 -18.82
CA VAL A 275 -13.34 -30.14 -19.72
C VAL A 275 -12.64 -28.90 -19.16
N LEU A 276 -12.72 -28.65 -17.84
CA LEU A 276 -12.02 -27.51 -17.24
C LEU A 276 -10.51 -27.68 -17.26
N GLU A 277 -9.97 -28.88 -17.00
CA GLU A 277 -8.54 -29.16 -17.10
C GLU A 277 -8.02 -28.94 -18.54
N SER A 278 -8.75 -29.43 -19.55
CA SER A 278 -8.41 -29.19 -20.95
C SER A 278 -8.51 -27.73 -21.37
N LEU A 279 -9.52 -27.00 -20.85
CA LEU A 279 -9.69 -25.57 -21.06
C LEU A 279 -8.53 -24.74 -20.48
N LEU A 280 -8.12 -25.03 -19.24
CA LEU A 280 -7.01 -24.34 -18.60
C LEU A 280 -5.68 -24.59 -19.31
N ALA A 281 -5.48 -25.83 -19.81
CA ALA A 281 -4.31 -26.18 -20.62
C ALA A 281 -4.30 -25.42 -21.95
N ASP A 282 -5.44 -25.29 -22.65
CA ASP A 282 -5.55 -24.52 -23.88
C ASP A 282 -5.32 -23.02 -23.65
N LEU A 283 -5.95 -22.44 -22.62
CA LEU A 283 -5.77 -21.03 -22.25
C LEU A 283 -4.32 -20.69 -21.87
N ALA A 284 -3.54 -21.67 -21.43
CA ALA A 284 -2.11 -21.48 -21.14
C ALA A 284 -1.27 -21.36 -22.42
N THR A 285 -1.80 -21.78 -23.58
CA THR A 285 -1.08 -21.72 -24.85
C THR A 285 -1.01 -20.29 -25.39
N PRO A 286 0.09 -19.90 -26.09
CA PRO A 286 0.19 -18.58 -26.70
C PRO A 286 -0.83 -18.33 -27.83
N HIS A 287 -1.41 -19.40 -28.38
CA HIS A 287 -2.32 -19.35 -29.52
C HIS A 287 -3.79 -19.53 -29.13
N ALA A 288 -4.10 -19.52 -27.83
CA ALA A 288 -5.47 -19.62 -27.37
C ALA A 288 -6.35 -18.54 -28.03
N ASP A 289 -7.41 -18.98 -28.70
CA ASP A 289 -8.39 -18.11 -29.34
C ASP A 289 -9.81 -18.44 -28.92
N SER A 290 -10.76 -17.58 -29.28
CA SER A 290 -12.17 -17.72 -28.92
C SER A 290 -12.82 -18.93 -29.59
N TYR A 291 -12.32 -19.39 -30.74
CA TYR A 291 -12.87 -20.54 -31.46
C TYR A 291 -12.50 -21.85 -30.76
N HIS A 292 -11.21 -22.05 -30.43
CA HIS A 292 -10.76 -23.22 -29.70
C HIS A 292 -11.44 -23.34 -28.34
N VAL A 293 -11.49 -22.23 -27.59
CA VAL A 293 -12.17 -22.19 -26.30
C VAL A 293 -13.65 -22.54 -26.42
N ALA A 294 -14.37 -22.01 -27.43
CA ALA A 294 -15.77 -22.34 -27.64
C ALA A 294 -15.96 -23.85 -27.96
N ARG A 295 -15.05 -24.44 -28.71
CA ARG A 295 -15.07 -25.88 -29.03
C ARG A 295 -14.85 -26.77 -27.80
N ILE A 296 -13.90 -26.40 -26.95
CA ILE A 296 -13.63 -27.13 -25.68
C ILE A 296 -14.82 -27.01 -24.73
N LEU A 297 -15.47 -25.86 -24.70
CA LEU A 297 -16.63 -25.60 -23.85
C LEU A 297 -17.94 -26.22 -24.36
N ALA A 298 -18.03 -26.58 -25.65
CA ALA A 298 -19.26 -27.08 -26.26
C ALA A 298 -19.91 -28.27 -25.51
N PRO A 299 -19.16 -29.25 -24.95
CA PRO A 299 -19.77 -30.33 -24.16
C PRO A 299 -20.46 -29.90 -22.87
N LEU A 300 -20.10 -28.73 -22.33
CA LEU A 300 -20.74 -28.16 -21.13
C LEU A 300 -21.84 -27.14 -21.44
N ALA A 301 -22.13 -26.90 -22.71
CA ALA A 301 -23.18 -25.94 -23.08
C ALA A 301 -24.55 -26.39 -22.57
N PRO A 302 -25.30 -25.52 -21.86
CA PRO A 302 -26.60 -25.90 -21.31
C PRO A 302 -27.59 -26.19 -22.44
N ARG A 303 -28.34 -27.29 -22.32
CA ARG A 303 -29.50 -27.59 -23.18
C ARG A 303 -30.66 -26.70 -22.84
N GLN A 304 -31.68 -26.66 -23.69
CA GLN A 304 -32.86 -25.83 -23.45
C GLN A 304 -33.56 -26.12 -22.11
N ASP A 305 -33.47 -27.35 -21.61
CA ASP A 305 -34.06 -27.79 -20.33
C ASP A 305 -33.04 -27.84 -19.18
N ALA A 306 -31.90 -27.19 -19.33
CA ALA A 306 -30.84 -27.22 -18.31
C ALA A 306 -31.30 -26.54 -17.01
N ASP A 307 -30.89 -27.12 -15.88
CA ASP A 307 -31.08 -26.56 -14.53
C ASP A 307 -30.39 -25.17 -14.43
N TYR A 308 -30.97 -24.28 -13.63
CA TYR A 308 -30.44 -22.93 -13.38
C TYR A 308 -28.99 -22.94 -12.86
N ARG A 309 -28.57 -23.97 -12.14
CA ARG A 309 -27.20 -24.16 -11.64
C ARG A 309 -26.23 -24.32 -12.80
N HIS A 310 -26.60 -25.10 -13.80
CA HIS A 310 -25.78 -25.30 -14.99
C HIS A 310 -25.70 -24.01 -15.82
N ILE A 311 -26.78 -23.30 -15.98
CA ILE A 311 -26.85 -22.00 -16.68
C ILE A 311 -25.94 -20.99 -15.99
N ALA A 312 -26.00 -20.89 -14.66
CA ALA A 312 -25.18 -19.97 -13.86
C ALA A 312 -23.68 -20.27 -14.00
N PHE A 313 -23.29 -21.53 -13.84
CA PHE A 313 -21.91 -21.98 -13.96
C PHE A 313 -21.35 -21.72 -15.36
N TRP A 314 -22.07 -22.11 -16.38
CA TRP A 314 -21.72 -21.90 -17.78
C TRP A 314 -21.53 -20.43 -18.11
N ALA A 315 -22.46 -19.59 -17.76
CA ALA A 315 -22.38 -18.14 -18.01
C ALA A 315 -21.12 -17.52 -17.33
N ARG A 316 -20.82 -17.95 -16.12
CA ARG A 316 -19.67 -17.44 -15.36
C ARG A 316 -18.33 -17.96 -15.92
N LEU A 317 -18.28 -19.22 -16.36
CA LEU A 317 -17.10 -19.82 -17.01
C LEU A 317 -16.80 -19.14 -18.34
N ARG A 318 -17.84 -18.96 -19.17
CA ARG A 318 -17.74 -18.26 -20.46
C ARG A 318 -17.26 -16.80 -20.26
N TYR A 319 -17.74 -16.13 -19.21
CA TYR A 319 -17.32 -14.79 -18.85
C TYR A 319 -15.83 -14.76 -18.46
N PHE A 320 -15.36 -15.73 -17.66
CA PHE A 320 -13.94 -15.90 -17.33
C PHE A 320 -13.08 -16.02 -18.58
N CYS A 321 -13.43 -16.93 -19.48
CA CYS A 321 -12.67 -17.16 -20.71
C CYS A 321 -12.61 -15.91 -21.59
N ARG A 322 -13.73 -15.17 -21.71
CA ARG A 322 -13.78 -13.93 -22.48
C ARG A 322 -12.80 -12.89 -21.92
N ILE A 323 -12.85 -12.62 -20.61
CA ILE A 323 -11.97 -11.63 -19.97
C ILE A 323 -10.51 -12.08 -20.08
N TYR A 324 -10.22 -13.36 -19.89
CA TYR A 324 -8.87 -13.88 -19.96
C TYR A 324 -8.26 -13.71 -21.37
N LEU A 325 -8.98 -14.12 -22.41
CA LEU A 325 -8.57 -13.97 -23.81
C LEU A 325 -8.42 -12.49 -24.21
N GLU A 326 -9.34 -11.65 -23.80
CA GLU A 326 -9.29 -10.22 -24.05
C GLU A 326 -8.05 -9.59 -23.38
N SER A 327 -7.80 -9.91 -22.12
CA SER A 327 -6.62 -9.44 -21.39
C SER A 327 -5.32 -9.95 -22.03
N SER A 328 -5.27 -11.20 -22.49
CA SER A 328 -4.13 -11.76 -23.22
C SER A 328 -3.84 -11.00 -24.52
N ARG A 329 -4.89 -10.65 -25.28
CA ARG A 329 -4.75 -9.84 -26.51
C ARG A 329 -4.21 -8.45 -26.21
N TRP A 330 -4.73 -7.80 -25.16
CA TRP A 330 -4.28 -6.47 -24.75
C TRP A 330 -2.83 -6.47 -24.25
N ILE A 331 -2.43 -7.45 -23.44
CA ILE A 331 -1.04 -7.61 -22.97
C ILE A 331 -0.08 -7.73 -24.16
N ARG A 332 -0.41 -8.56 -25.16
CA ARG A 332 0.39 -8.70 -26.37
C ARG A 332 0.44 -7.41 -27.20
N ARG A 333 -0.67 -6.69 -27.31
CA ARG A 333 -0.70 -5.38 -28.00
C ARG A 333 0.16 -4.35 -27.28
N VAL A 334 0.11 -4.28 -25.96
CA VAL A 334 0.99 -3.40 -25.18
C VAL A 334 2.46 -3.74 -25.41
N GLU A 335 2.81 -5.03 -25.45
CA GLU A 335 4.19 -5.47 -25.69
C GLU A 335 4.72 -5.04 -27.06
N ASN A 336 3.94 -5.26 -28.11
CA ASN A 336 4.32 -5.03 -29.50
C ASN A 336 4.07 -3.60 -29.99
N ALA A 337 3.42 -2.76 -29.20
CA ALA A 337 3.02 -1.42 -29.60
C ALA A 337 4.22 -0.47 -29.73
N SER A 338 4.16 0.42 -30.72
CA SER A 338 5.03 1.60 -30.82
C SER A 338 4.80 2.55 -29.63
N ALA A 339 5.78 3.41 -29.35
CA ALA A 339 5.70 4.39 -28.26
C ALA A 339 4.51 5.37 -28.38
N ILE A 340 3.97 5.54 -29.59
CA ILE A 340 2.92 6.54 -29.92
C ILE A 340 1.53 5.89 -29.97
N ALA A 341 1.42 4.56 -29.88
CA ALA A 341 0.14 3.87 -30.02
C ALA A 341 -0.85 4.28 -28.93
N GLU A 342 -2.00 4.77 -29.34
CA GLU A 342 -3.17 5.00 -28.49
C GLU A 342 -4.14 3.84 -28.63
N PHE A 343 -4.73 3.43 -27.50
CA PHE A 343 -5.71 2.36 -27.45
C PHE A 343 -7.04 2.92 -26.97
N ASN A 344 -8.08 2.73 -27.80
CA ASN A 344 -9.43 3.00 -27.35
C ASN A 344 -9.90 1.86 -26.45
N VAL A 345 -9.90 2.09 -25.16
CA VAL A 345 -10.23 1.10 -24.12
C VAL A 345 -11.39 1.64 -23.30
N PRO A 346 -12.28 0.77 -22.80
CA PRO A 346 -13.28 1.19 -21.84
C PRO A 346 -12.63 1.92 -20.66
N ALA A 347 -13.20 3.07 -20.28
CA ALA A 347 -12.69 3.86 -19.17
C ALA A 347 -12.78 3.02 -17.88
N ALA A 348 -11.64 2.71 -17.29
CA ALA A 348 -11.56 2.12 -15.95
C ALA A 348 -11.32 3.25 -14.94
N PRO A 349 -12.13 3.40 -13.89
CA PRO A 349 -11.93 4.42 -12.89
C PRO A 349 -10.58 4.20 -12.17
N PRO A 350 -9.99 5.26 -11.60
CA PRO A 350 -8.81 5.10 -10.75
C PRO A 350 -9.14 4.20 -9.57
N PHE A 351 -8.13 3.51 -9.02
CA PHE A 351 -8.34 2.68 -7.82
C PHE A 351 -8.89 3.53 -6.69
N ALA A 352 -10.15 3.29 -6.33
CA ALA A 352 -10.80 3.97 -5.23
C ALA A 352 -10.17 3.55 -3.89
N ARG A 353 -10.07 4.48 -2.96
CA ARG A 353 -9.53 4.26 -1.63
C ARG A 353 -10.56 4.72 -0.60
N HIS A 354 -10.79 3.88 0.40
CA HIS A 354 -11.51 4.31 1.59
C HIS A 354 -10.58 5.12 2.48
N THR A 355 -10.96 6.36 2.81
CA THR A 355 -10.27 7.21 3.77
C THR A 355 -11.05 7.20 5.09
N ASP A 356 -10.46 6.63 6.14
CA ASP A 356 -11.03 6.73 7.49
C ASP A 356 -10.68 8.09 8.08
N GLN A 357 -11.61 9.05 7.96
CA GLN A 357 -11.41 10.43 8.46
C GLN A 357 -11.16 10.46 9.96
N ALA A 358 -11.77 9.56 10.73
CA ALA A 358 -11.58 9.50 12.17
C ALA A 358 -10.16 9.05 12.52
N GLU A 359 -9.62 8.06 11.81
CA GLU A 359 -8.23 7.62 12.00
C GLU A 359 -7.23 8.69 11.52
N ALA A 360 -7.54 9.38 10.42
CA ALA A 360 -6.74 10.49 9.93
C ALA A 360 -6.67 11.63 10.95
N LEU A 361 -7.81 12.04 11.50
CA LEU A 361 -7.88 13.07 12.55
C LEU A 361 -7.13 12.65 13.82
N LEU A 362 -7.30 11.41 14.23
CA LEU A 362 -6.59 10.86 15.40
C LEU A 362 -5.07 10.88 15.20
N ASN A 363 -4.56 10.64 13.99
CA ASN A 363 -3.15 10.76 13.68
C ASN A 363 -2.65 12.20 13.83
N GLY A 364 -3.45 13.20 13.40
CA GLY A 364 -3.15 14.61 13.63
C GLY A 364 -3.11 14.96 15.13
N VAL A 365 -4.12 14.54 15.89
CA VAL A 365 -4.20 14.76 17.35
C VAL A 365 -3.00 14.13 18.07
N ARG A 366 -2.59 12.89 17.70
CA ARG A 366 -1.38 12.26 18.27
C ARG A 366 -0.14 13.09 18.05
N THR A 367 0.06 13.56 16.83
CA THR A 367 1.20 14.40 16.47
C THR A 367 1.20 15.68 17.30
N PHE A 368 0.06 16.35 17.40
CA PHE A 368 -0.09 17.56 18.20
C PHE A 368 0.24 17.32 19.67
N CYS A 369 -0.41 16.32 20.30
CA CYS A 369 -0.21 16.02 21.72
C CYS A 369 1.23 15.60 22.03
N ALA A 370 1.87 14.79 21.16
CA ALA A 370 3.26 14.38 21.34
C ALA A 370 4.20 15.58 21.37
N LEU A 371 4.08 16.48 20.39
CA LEU A 371 4.96 17.63 20.26
C LEU A 371 4.73 18.68 21.35
N VAL A 372 3.46 18.95 21.68
CA VAL A 372 3.14 19.84 22.79
C VAL A 372 3.66 19.30 24.12
N ALA A 373 3.58 17.99 24.36
CA ALA A 373 4.10 17.37 25.57
C ALA A 373 5.63 17.52 25.69
N ILE A 374 6.39 17.26 24.59
CA ILE A 374 7.83 17.45 24.56
C ILE A 374 8.20 18.90 24.75
N GLY A 375 7.55 19.81 24.00
CA GLY A 375 7.85 21.23 24.05
C GLY A 375 7.50 21.86 25.40
N ALA A 376 6.35 21.51 25.97
CA ALA A 376 5.97 21.96 27.32
C ALA A 376 6.98 21.51 28.37
N TRP A 377 7.46 20.26 28.29
CA TRP A 377 8.51 19.78 29.16
C TRP A 377 9.82 20.56 28.93
N GLY A 378 10.23 20.75 27.67
CA GLY A 378 11.43 21.49 27.31
C GLY A 378 11.41 22.95 27.79
N ILE A 379 10.29 23.66 27.59
CA ILE A 379 10.10 25.05 28.06
C ILE A 379 10.13 25.12 29.58
N SER A 380 9.42 24.23 30.29
CA SER A 380 9.35 24.24 31.76
C SER A 380 10.68 23.89 32.44
N THR A 381 11.48 23.04 31.84
CA THR A 381 12.78 22.59 32.36
C THR A 381 13.96 23.35 31.78
N GLN A 382 13.74 24.29 30.85
CA GLN A 382 14.78 25.00 30.10
C GLN A 382 15.80 24.03 29.44
N TRP A 383 15.29 22.92 28.90
CA TRP A 383 16.13 21.89 28.29
C TRP A 383 16.69 22.33 26.94
N THR A 384 17.98 22.62 26.87
CA THR A 384 18.64 23.19 25.69
C THR A 384 18.58 22.30 24.46
N SER A 385 18.68 20.97 24.59
CA SER A 385 18.60 20.03 23.47
C SER A 385 17.16 19.61 23.10
N CYS A 386 16.12 20.29 23.63
CA CYS A 386 14.73 20.01 23.33
C CYS A 386 14.41 20.14 21.82
N ALA A 387 15.07 21.04 21.10
CA ALA A 387 14.93 21.22 19.66
C ALA A 387 15.22 19.94 18.88
N ALA A 388 16.26 19.18 19.24
CA ALA A 388 16.61 17.91 18.62
C ALA A 388 15.53 16.82 18.87
N ALA A 389 14.98 16.80 20.10
CA ALA A 389 13.88 15.91 20.47
C ALA A 389 12.61 16.21 19.66
N LEU A 390 12.20 17.48 19.58
CA LEU A 390 11.03 17.95 18.82
C LEU A 390 11.17 17.64 17.33
N THR A 391 12.35 17.89 16.76
CA THR A 391 12.64 17.62 15.35
C THR A 391 12.47 16.15 15.01
N LEU A 392 13.11 15.24 15.76
CA LEU A 392 13.02 13.80 15.45
C LEU A 392 11.66 13.21 15.79
N ALA A 393 11.01 13.68 16.87
CA ALA A 393 9.63 13.32 17.18
C ALA A 393 8.67 13.69 16.04
N SER A 394 8.84 14.90 15.48
CA SER A 394 8.03 15.39 14.34
C SER A 394 8.17 14.49 13.12
N ILE A 395 9.41 14.17 12.74
CA ILE A 395 9.69 13.23 11.63
C ILE A 395 9.01 11.89 11.90
N CYS A 396 9.14 11.34 13.10
CA CYS A 396 8.56 10.06 13.47
C CYS A 396 7.04 10.07 13.47
N CYS A 397 6.41 11.08 14.08
CA CYS A 397 4.95 11.20 14.13
C CYS A 397 4.34 11.25 12.72
N VAL A 398 4.90 12.07 11.83
CA VAL A 398 4.39 12.22 10.47
C VAL A 398 4.70 10.98 9.62
N LEU A 399 5.93 10.44 9.67
CA LEU A 399 6.34 9.34 8.82
C LEU A 399 5.64 8.02 9.17
N TYR A 400 5.48 7.74 10.45
CA TYR A 400 4.90 6.47 10.91
C TYR A 400 3.37 6.51 11.08
N SER A 401 2.72 7.67 10.95
CA SER A 401 1.25 7.80 11.00
C SER A 401 0.52 6.95 9.97
N VAL A 402 1.10 6.78 8.78
CA VAL A 402 0.57 5.94 7.68
C VAL A 402 1.13 4.52 7.66
N SER A 403 1.97 4.15 8.62
CA SER A 403 2.48 2.78 8.73
C SER A 403 1.38 1.81 9.17
N ALA A 404 1.39 0.60 8.62
CA ALA A 404 0.46 -0.45 9.03
C ALA A 404 0.61 -0.86 10.52
N SER A 405 1.81 -0.72 11.08
CA SER A 405 2.11 -1.01 12.49
C SER A 405 3.04 0.04 13.10
N PRO A 406 2.54 1.27 13.40
CA PRO A 406 3.35 2.39 13.87
C PRO A 406 4.15 2.06 15.13
N PHE A 407 3.50 1.49 16.13
CA PHE A 407 4.09 1.10 17.40
C PHE A 407 5.32 0.19 17.25
N ARG A 408 5.19 -0.87 16.44
CA ARG A 408 6.29 -1.81 16.19
C ARG A 408 7.45 -1.15 15.43
N SER A 409 7.11 -0.32 14.45
CA SER A 409 8.10 0.39 13.64
C SER A 409 8.91 1.38 14.49
N LEU A 410 8.24 2.10 15.42
CA LEU A 410 8.89 3.00 16.37
C LEU A 410 9.74 2.25 17.41
N THR A 411 9.27 1.09 17.90
CA THR A 411 10.08 0.25 18.80
C THR A 411 11.37 -0.21 18.12
N LEU A 412 11.27 -0.67 16.86
CA LEU A 412 12.46 -1.04 16.09
C LEU A 412 13.38 0.16 15.86
N LEU A 413 12.80 1.34 15.57
CA LEU A 413 13.58 2.57 15.41
C LEU A 413 14.33 2.91 16.68
N MET A 414 13.69 2.93 17.84
CA MET A 414 14.36 3.23 19.13
C MET A 414 15.56 2.32 19.35
N GLN A 415 15.41 1.00 19.17
CA GLN A 415 16.50 0.03 19.29
C GLN A 415 17.63 0.35 18.29
N THR A 416 17.27 0.70 17.05
CA THR A 416 18.23 1.06 16.01
C THR A 416 19.00 2.33 16.37
N LEU A 417 18.32 3.35 16.90
CA LEU A 417 18.92 4.64 17.23
C LEU A 417 19.91 4.55 18.42
N VAL A 418 19.63 3.69 19.40
CA VAL A 418 20.57 3.43 20.50
C VAL A 418 21.89 2.84 19.95
N LEU A 419 21.77 1.82 19.09
CA LEU A 419 22.95 1.22 18.44
C LEU A 419 23.67 2.21 17.53
N LEU A 420 22.90 3.03 16.80
CA LEU A 420 23.43 4.06 15.92
C LEU A 420 24.17 5.15 16.69
N SER A 421 23.69 5.57 17.86
CA SER A 421 24.36 6.55 18.72
C SER A 421 25.74 6.06 19.15
N LEU A 422 25.86 4.80 19.60
CA LEU A 422 27.14 4.19 19.95
C LEU A 422 28.08 4.10 18.74
N PHE A 423 27.58 3.66 17.60
CA PHE A 423 28.35 3.61 16.36
C PHE A 423 28.83 5.00 15.93
N SER A 424 27.92 5.99 15.98
CA SER A 424 28.22 7.37 15.59
C SER A 424 29.28 8.01 16.50
N PHE A 425 29.31 7.66 17.79
CA PHE A 425 30.35 8.08 18.71
C PHE A 425 31.73 7.60 18.24
N VAL A 426 31.85 6.31 17.92
CA VAL A 426 33.11 5.75 17.43
C VAL A 426 33.56 6.40 16.12
N VAL A 427 32.61 6.63 15.20
CA VAL A 427 32.92 7.28 13.91
C VAL A 427 33.34 8.73 14.13
N LYS A 428 32.60 9.52 14.92
CA LYS A 428 32.89 10.94 15.11
C LYS A 428 34.21 11.17 15.86
N PHE A 429 34.35 10.57 17.01
CA PHE A 429 35.50 10.82 17.92
C PHE A 429 36.68 9.87 17.71
N GLY A 430 36.46 8.70 17.11
CA GLY A 430 37.55 7.78 16.81
C GLY A 430 38.13 7.97 15.40
N LEU A 431 37.28 8.23 14.39
CA LEU A 431 37.71 8.29 13.01
C LEU A 431 37.82 9.74 12.50
N MET A 432 36.72 10.54 12.61
CA MET A 432 36.64 11.86 11.98
C MET A 432 37.67 12.85 12.56
N VAL A 433 38.05 12.70 13.86
CA VAL A 433 39.08 13.52 14.49
C VAL A 433 40.47 13.32 13.84
N GLN A 434 40.72 12.15 13.22
CA GLN A 434 41.97 11.82 12.55
C GLN A 434 42.00 12.21 11.08
N VAL A 435 40.84 12.57 10.52
CA VAL A 435 40.66 12.90 9.11
C VAL A 435 40.88 14.39 8.91
N THR A 436 41.83 14.77 8.07
CA THR A 436 42.15 16.18 7.75
C THR A 436 41.40 16.68 6.51
N ASP A 437 41.12 15.76 5.56
CA ASP A 437 40.56 16.09 4.28
C ASP A 437 39.23 15.34 4.01
N LEU A 438 38.31 15.99 3.31
CA LEU A 438 37.02 15.42 2.93
C LEU A 438 37.17 14.09 2.16
N TRP A 439 38.16 13.94 1.29
CA TRP A 439 38.33 12.73 0.48
C TRP A 439 38.67 11.50 1.35
N GLN A 440 39.41 11.68 2.48
CA GLN A 440 39.69 10.61 3.42
C GLN A 440 38.42 10.14 4.14
N PHE A 441 37.58 11.09 4.52
CA PHE A 441 36.24 10.77 5.09
C PHE A 441 35.38 10.00 4.11
N LEU A 442 35.34 10.44 2.83
CA LEU A 442 34.59 9.76 1.79
C LEU A 442 35.12 8.35 1.48
N LEU A 443 36.42 8.13 1.58
CA LEU A 443 37.06 6.81 1.40
C LEU A 443 36.55 5.80 2.42
N PHE A 444 36.25 6.24 3.65
CA PHE A 444 35.63 5.41 4.68
C PHE A 444 34.12 5.29 4.50
N LEU A 445 33.45 6.40 4.22
CA LEU A 445 32.00 6.48 4.18
C LEU A 445 31.41 5.70 2.99
N PHE A 446 32.04 5.75 1.83
CA PHE A 446 31.56 5.11 0.60
C PHE A 446 31.42 3.58 0.72
N PRO A 447 32.45 2.79 1.16
CA PRO A 447 32.31 1.36 1.33
C PRO A 447 31.31 1.00 2.43
N LEU A 448 31.19 1.81 3.49
CA LEU A 448 30.22 1.63 4.56
C LEU A 448 28.79 1.75 4.01
N LEU A 449 28.48 2.85 3.31
CA LEU A 449 27.16 3.08 2.69
C LEU A 449 26.83 2.00 1.67
N THR A 450 27.78 1.63 0.82
CA THR A 450 27.60 0.60 -0.20
C THR A 450 27.28 -0.76 0.44
N THR A 451 27.98 -1.11 1.52
CA THR A 451 27.73 -2.34 2.29
C THR A 451 26.34 -2.33 2.91
N MET A 452 25.94 -1.22 3.56
CA MET A 452 24.59 -1.10 4.13
C MET A 452 23.49 -1.24 3.07
N GLN A 453 23.70 -0.69 1.86
CA GLN A 453 22.76 -0.84 0.74
C GLN A 453 22.68 -2.30 0.25
N LEU A 454 23.79 -3.03 0.19
CA LEU A 454 23.81 -4.45 -0.16
C LEU A 454 23.08 -5.29 0.91
N LEU A 455 23.33 -5.06 2.18
CA LEU A 455 22.66 -5.74 3.29
C LEU A 455 21.16 -5.51 3.29
N LYS A 456 20.71 -4.28 2.99
CA LYS A 456 19.30 -3.93 2.81
C LYS A 456 18.63 -4.78 1.71
N LEU A 457 19.33 -5.04 0.59
CA LEU A 457 18.79 -5.80 -0.52
C LEU A 457 18.83 -7.31 -0.28
N GLN A 458 19.86 -7.82 0.39
CA GLN A 458 20.06 -9.27 0.59
C GLN A 458 19.27 -9.83 1.76
N TRP A 459 18.97 -9.00 2.76
CA TRP A 459 18.23 -9.39 3.95
C TRP A 459 16.90 -8.66 4.07
N PRO A 460 15.88 -9.05 3.29
CA PRO A 460 14.57 -8.38 3.27
C PRO A 460 13.91 -8.27 4.65
N LYS A 461 14.17 -9.27 5.53
CA LYS A 461 13.68 -9.27 6.92
C LYS A 461 14.19 -8.08 7.73
N TYR A 462 15.40 -7.61 7.44
CA TYR A 462 16.07 -6.50 8.12
C TYR A 462 16.20 -5.24 7.24
N ALA A 463 15.54 -5.22 6.08
CA ALA A 463 15.62 -4.09 5.14
C ALA A 463 15.18 -2.76 5.78
N GLY A 464 14.18 -2.79 6.68
CA GLY A 464 13.75 -1.62 7.45
C GLY A 464 14.86 -1.08 8.35
N LEU A 465 15.55 -1.94 9.08
CA LEU A 465 16.68 -1.58 9.94
C LEU A 465 17.82 -0.92 9.15
N TRP A 466 18.27 -1.56 8.08
CA TRP A 466 19.33 -0.99 7.22
C TRP A 466 18.91 0.33 6.57
N GLY A 467 17.62 0.43 6.18
CA GLY A 467 17.08 1.69 5.65
C GLY A 467 17.09 2.82 6.66
N GLN A 468 16.74 2.56 7.92
CA GLN A 468 16.79 3.54 9.01
C GLN A 468 18.23 3.95 9.33
N LEU A 469 19.16 2.99 9.42
CA LEU A 469 20.59 3.28 9.65
C LEU A 469 21.13 4.22 8.57
N ILE A 470 20.88 3.96 7.29
CA ILE A 470 21.36 4.79 6.19
C ILE A 470 20.79 6.21 6.28
N VAL A 471 19.50 6.37 6.60
CA VAL A 471 18.83 7.68 6.63
C VAL A 471 19.26 8.51 7.85
N PHE A 472 19.37 7.90 9.03
CA PHE A 472 19.65 8.63 10.27
C PHE A 472 21.15 8.76 10.62
N MET A 473 22.03 8.00 9.95
CA MET A 473 23.46 7.98 10.25
C MET A 473 24.09 9.38 10.19
N GLY A 474 23.80 10.17 9.15
CA GLY A 474 24.32 11.52 9.00
C GLY A 474 23.96 12.44 10.16
N SER A 475 22.69 12.41 10.57
CA SER A 475 22.19 13.23 11.70
C SER A 475 22.73 12.80 13.05
N PHE A 476 23.06 11.50 13.25
CA PHE A 476 23.61 11.00 14.51
C PHE A 476 25.12 11.22 14.62
N ILE A 477 25.85 11.14 13.52
CA ILE A 477 27.27 11.54 13.47
C ILE A 477 27.39 13.06 13.60
N ALA A 478 26.35 13.80 13.21
CA ALA A 478 26.31 15.26 13.16
C ALA A 478 27.49 15.82 12.34
N VAL A 479 27.46 15.48 11.03
CA VAL A 479 28.44 15.95 10.05
C VAL A 479 28.08 17.38 9.68
N THR A 480 28.64 18.36 10.40
CA THR A 480 28.44 19.80 10.23
C THR A 480 29.60 20.47 9.50
N ASN A 481 29.40 21.66 8.99
CA ASN A 481 30.41 22.50 8.40
C ASN A 481 30.42 23.88 9.09
N PRO A 482 31.46 24.24 9.89
CA PRO A 482 32.63 23.44 10.24
C PRO A 482 32.32 22.26 11.20
N PRO A 483 33.18 21.22 11.26
CA PRO A 483 32.99 20.09 12.18
C PRO A 483 33.18 20.51 13.63
N VAL A 484 32.22 20.13 14.48
CA VAL A 484 32.23 20.43 15.94
C VAL A 484 32.47 19.13 16.73
N TYR A 485 33.46 19.13 17.58
CA TYR A 485 33.87 17.98 18.41
C TYR A 485 33.61 18.25 19.90
N ASP A 486 32.35 18.41 20.27
CA ASP A 486 31.87 18.55 21.65
C ASP A 486 31.20 17.27 22.12
N TYR A 487 31.76 16.61 23.14
CA TYR A 487 31.20 15.38 23.71
C TYR A 487 29.85 15.63 24.39
N ALA A 488 29.73 16.72 25.15
CA ALA A 488 28.51 17.00 25.90
C ALA A 488 27.33 17.30 24.95
N ALA A 489 27.54 18.16 23.94
CA ALA A 489 26.56 18.44 22.90
C ALA A 489 26.18 17.16 22.14
N PHE A 490 27.15 16.33 21.75
CA PHE A 490 26.91 15.07 21.05
C PHE A 490 26.00 14.12 21.83
N PHE A 491 26.32 13.88 23.11
CA PHE A 491 25.52 12.96 23.93
C PHE A 491 24.11 13.55 24.22
N ASN A 492 24.06 14.84 24.56
CA ASN A 492 22.77 15.49 24.83
C ASN A 492 21.84 15.46 23.60
N ASP A 493 22.34 15.79 22.41
CA ASP A 493 21.55 15.81 21.20
C ASP A 493 21.09 14.40 20.77
N ASN A 494 21.99 13.42 20.82
CA ASN A 494 21.62 12.05 20.45
C ASN A 494 20.66 11.42 21.48
N LEU A 495 20.84 11.69 22.78
CA LEU A 495 19.90 11.27 23.82
C LEU A 495 18.54 11.96 23.62
N SER A 496 18.55 13.26 23.34
CA SER A 496 17.32 14.04 23.08
C SER A 496 16.54 13.48 21.91
N LYS A 497 17.20 13.13 20.81
CA LYS A 497 16.58 12.49 19.65
C LYS A 497 15.90 11.16 20.04
N ILE A 498 16.55 10.34 20.86
CA ILE A 498 15.98 9.07 21.35
C ILE A 498 14.77 9.32 22.26
N VAL A 499 14.86 10.30 23.17
CA VAL A 499 13.75 10.73 24.04
C VAL A 499 12.56 11.23 23.20
N GLY A 500 12.81 12.03 22.15
CA GLY A 500 11.79 12.49 21.23
C GLY A 500 11.03 11.34 20.56
N VAL A 501 11.74 10.32 20.09
CA VAL A 501 11.12 9.08 19.56
C VAL A 501 10.32 8.36 20.63
N GLY A 502 10.78 8.37 21.90
CA GLY A 502 10.05 7.82 23.04
C GLY A 502 8.68 8.48 23.27
N PHE A 503 8.61 9.79 23.18
CA PHE A 503 7.33 10.51 23.26
C PHE A 503 6.41 10.18 22.08
N ALA A 504 6.95 10.13 20.85
CA ALA A 504 6.18 9.69 19.69
C ALA A 504 5.64 8.24 19.90
N TRP A 505 6.48 7.34 20.37
CA TRP A 505 6.11 5.96 20.70
C TRP A 505 4.99 5.93 21.76
N LEU A 506 5.12 6.72 22.84
CA LEU A 506 4.12 6.83 23.89
C LEU A 506 2.78 7.35 23.35
N ALA A 507 2.79 8.39 22.51
CA ALA A 507 1.59 8.91 21.90
C ALA A 507 0.87 7.86 21.04
N PHE A 508 1.61 7.07 20.28
CA PHE A 508 1.03 5.95 19.51
C PHE A 508 0.57 4.78 20.40
N ALA A 509 1.18 4.58 21.57
CA ALA A 509 0.76 3.55 22.52
C ALA A 509 -0.53 3.95 23.25
N VAL A 510 -0.60 5.17 23.77
CA VAL A 510 -1.73 5.68 24.59
C VAL A 510 -2.94 5.99 23.71
N LEU A 511 -2.74 6.72 22.63
CA LEU A 511 -3.80 7.12 21.70
C LEU A 511 -4.03 6.09 20.58
N SER A 512 -3.80 4.79 20.84
CA SER A 512 -4.00 3.74 19.85
C SER A 512 -5.48 3.56 19.49
N PRO A 513 -5.86 3.43 18.20
CA PRO A 513 -7.25 3.24 17.79
C PRO A 513 -7.83 1.86 18.18
N GLY A 514 -7.14 1.14 19.03
CA GLY A 514 -7.55 -0.18 19.52
C GLY A 514 -6.89 -1.36 18.77
N SER A 515 -7.23 -2.57 19.22
CA SER A 515 -6.69 -3.81 18.68
C SER A 515 -6.98 -3.97 17.17
N ASP A 516 -6.15 -4.75 16.47
CA ASP A 516 -6.33 -5.11 15.06
C ASP A 516 -7.74 -5.66 14.79
N ALA A 517 -8.35 -6.35 15.76
CA ALA A 517 -9.73 -6.81 15.69
C ALA A 517 -10.75 -5.66 15.61
N ARG A 518 -10.52 -4.54 16.32
CA ARG A 518 -11.37 -3.34 16.20
C ARG A 518 -11.23 -2.66 14.86
N LYS A 519 -10.01 -2.61 14.32
CA LYS A 519 -9.75 -2.12 12.94
C LYS A 519 -10.47 -3.00 11.92
N GLY A 520 -10.35 -4.32 12.03
CA GLY A 520 -11.04 -5.28 11.16
C GLY A 520 -12.56 -5.08 11.18
N ARG A 521 -13.17 -4.93 12.34
CA ARG A 521 -14.62 -4.64 12.48
C ARG A 521 -15.03 -3.31 11.83
N ARG A 522 -14.21 -2.25 11.94
CA ARG A 522 -14.46 -0.96 11.25
C ARG A 522 -14.42 -1.13 9.73
N HIS A 523 -13.43 -1.83 9.19
CA HIS A 523 -13.33 -2.10 7.76
C HIS A 523 -14.52 -2.92 7.25
N ILE A 524 -14.96 -3.95 7.98
CA ILE A 524 -16.15 -4.74 7.60
C ILE A 524 -17.42 -3.89 7.64
N ARG A 525 -17.61 -3.04 8.66
CA ARG A 525 -18.75 -2.11 8.71
C ARG A 525 -18.74 -1.11 7.54
N ALA A 526 -17.57 -0.56 7.22
CA ALA A 526 -17.43 0.34 6.08
C ALA A 526 -17.77 -0.36 4.76
N LEU A 527 -17.26 -1.57 4.53
CA LEU A 527 -17.58 -2.39 3.35
C LEU A 527 -19.09 -2.69 3.26
N ARG A 528 -19.73 -3.05 4.38
CA ARG A 528 -21.17 -3.29 4.41
C ARG A 528 -21.96 -2.03 4.06
N ARG A 529 -21.57 -0.85 4.57
CA ARG A 529 -22.21 0.44 4.23
C ARG A 529 -22.07 0.74 2.73
N HIS A 530 -20.88 0.59 2.17
CA HIS A 530 -20.66 0.76 0.73
C HIS A 530 -21.47 -0.24 -0.10
N PHE A 531 -21.62 -1.48 0.37
CA PHE A 531 -22.44 -2.47 -0.31
C PHE A 531 -23.95 -2.15 -0.21
N VAL A 532 -24.44 -1.67 0.92
CA VAL A 532 -25.84 -1.21 1.07
C VAL A 532 -26.13 -0.03 0.13
N ASP A 533 -25.15 0.87 -0.06
CA ASP A 533 -25.24 1.91 -1.09
C ASP A 533 -25.38 1.30 -2.49
N GLN A 534 -24.68 0.21 -2.80
CA GLN A 534 -24.82 -0.53 -4.04
C GLN A 534 -26.23 -1.12 -4.25
N LEU A 535 -27.00 -1.32 -3.19
CA LEU A 535 -28.39 -1.79 -3.26
C LEU A 535 -29.40 -0.65 -3.48
N SER A 536 -28.97 0.62 -3.48
CA SER A 536 -29.82 1.77 -3.77
C SER A 536 -30.07 1.90 -5.29
N ARG A 537 -31.14 2.61 -5.69
CA ARG A 537 -31.43 2.83 -7.12
C ARG A 537 -30.34 3.64 -7.82
N HIS A 538 -29.70 4.58 -7.12
CA HIS A 538 -28.63 5.43 -7.61
C HIS A 538 -27.42 5.27 -6.72
N PRO A 539 -26.55 4.28 -6.94
CA PRO A 539 -25.36 4.08 -6.13
C PRO A 539 -24.35 5.21 -6.33
N GLN A 540 -23.71 5.61 -5.24
CA GLN A 540 -22.66 6.64 -5.29
C GLN A 540 -21.40 6.16 -6.02
N HIS A 541 -21.15 4.84 -6.02
CA HIS A 541 -19.97 4.23 -6.62
C HIS A 541 -20.37 3.31 -7.77
N SER A 542 -19.59 3.35 -8.84
CA SER A 542 -19.71 2.37 -9.94
C SER A 542 -19.29 0.98 -9.45
N GLU A 543 -19.61 -0.07 -10.23
CA GLU A 543 -19.19 -1.45 -9.94
C GLU A 543 -17.68 -1.56 -9.77
N HIS A 544 -16.92 -0.92 -10.65
CA HIS A 544 -15.45 -0.96 -10.65
C HIS A 544 -14.85 -0.20 -9.46
N GLU A 545 -15.47 0.90 -9.04
CA GLU A 545 -15.04 1.65 -7.85
C GLU A 545 -15.30 0.83 -6.58
N PHE A 546 -16.48 0.22 -6.47
CA PHE A 546 -16.78 -0.68 -5.33
C PHE A 546 -15.80 -1.86 -5.27
N GLU A 547 -15.52 -2.48 -6.42
CA GLU A 547 -14.54 -3.57 -6.52
C GLU A 547 -13.15 -3.12 -6.01
N SER A 548 -12.69 -1.95 -6.44
CA SER A 548 -11.41 -1.41 -5.99
C SER A 548 -11.40 -1.04 -4.49
N LEU A 549 -12.52 -0.54 -3.94
CA LEU A 549 -12.68 -0.29 -2.51
C LEU A 549 -12.56 -1.56 -1.67
N VAL A 550 -13.20 -2.65 -2.11
CA VAL A 550 -13.09 -3.94 -1.41
C VAL A 550 -11.65 -4.42 -1.36
N TYR A 551 -10.95 -4.39 -2.50
CA TYR A 551 -9.54 -4.80 -2.54
C TYR A 551 -8.63 -3.88 -1.71
N HIS A 552 -8.93 -2.59 -1.66
CA HIS A 552 -8.24 -1.66 -0.77
C HIS A 552 -8.38 -2.06 0.69
N HIS A 553 -9.60 -2.32 1.17
CA HIS A 553 -9.85 -2.77 2.54
C HIS A 553 -9.13 -4.08 2.86
N VAL A 554 -9.16 -5.04 1.93
CA VAL A 554 -8.45 -6.33 2.08
C VAL A 554 -6.94 -6.10 2.20
N SER A 555 -6.36 -5.21 1.41
CA SER A 555 -4.92 -4.92 1.43
C SER A 555 -4.45 -4.29 2.73
N GLN A 556 -5.26 -3.42 3.34
CA GLN A 556 -4.93 -2.74 4.60
C GLN A 556 -4.72 -3.72 5.77
N LEU A 557 -5.47 -4.82 5.80
CA LEU A 557 -5.34 -5.83 6.84
C LEU A 557 -4.48 -7.04 6.44
N SER A 558 -4.00 -7.11 5.20
CA SER A 558 -3.11 -8.20 4.77
C SER A 558 -1.81 -8.24 5.58
N GLN A 559 -1.37 -7.09 6.07
CA GLN A 559 -0.18 -6.93 6.91
C GLN A 559 -0.46 -7.06 8.43
N SER A 560 -1.74 -7.19 8.83
CA SER A 560 -2.12 -7.39 10.23
C SER A 560 -1.64 -8.74 10.74
N LYS A 561 -1.18 -8.76 12.00
CA LYS A 561 -0.82 -10.00 12.69
C LYS A 561 -2.04 -10.81 13.15
N ASP A 562 -3.19 -10.17 13.27
CA ASP A 562 -4.43 -10.84 13.64
C ASP A 562 -4.95 -11.69 12.47
N ALA A 563 -4.62 -12.97 12.50
CA ALA A 563 -5.04 -13.94 11.49
C ALA A 563 -6.56 -14.05 11.40
N LEU A 564 -7.30 -13.87 12.50
CA LEU A 564 -8.75 -13.93 12.52
C LEU A 564 -9.35 -12.72 11.81
N ALA A 565 -8.92 -11.50 12.14
CA ALA A 565 -9.40 -10.27 11.49
C ALA A 565 -9.11 -10.30 9.98
N ARG A 566 -7.92 -10.78 9.58
CA ARG A 566 -7.54 -10.93 8.18
C ARG A 566 -8.42 -11.95 7.44
N ARG A 567 -8.65 -13.15 8.01
CA ARG A 567 -9.52 -14.18 7.44
C ARG A 567 -10.95 -13.67 7.26
N TRP A 568 -11.45 -12.96 8.25
CA TRP A 568 -12.80 -12.38 8.24
C TRP A 568 -12.99 -11.36 7.15
N LEU A 569 -12.06 -10.40 7.03
CA LEU A 569 -12.16 -9.35 6.01
C LEU A 569 -12.04 -9.92 4.60
N LEU A 570 -11.14 -10.89 4.37
CA LEU A 570 -11.05 -11.58 3.09
C LEU A 570 -12.35 -12.27 2.72
N ARG A 571 -12.93 -13.03 3.66
CA ARG A 571 -14.19 -13.72 3.43
C ARG A 571 -15.33 -12.74 3.11
N TRP A 572 -15.51 -11.70 3.93
CA TRP A 572 -16.50 -10.65 3.66
C TRP A 572 -16.24 -9.93 2.34
N GLY A 573 -15.00 -9.58 2.05
CA GLY A 573 -14.64 -8.93 0.80
C GLY A 573 -15.04 -9.74 -0.43
N VAL A 574 -14.70 -11.03 -0.47
CA VAL A 574 -15.04 -11.93 -1.58
C VAL A 574 -16.56 -12.10 -1.72
N VAL A 575 -17.27 -12.27 -0.61
CA VAL A 575 -18.75 -12.39 -0.62
C VAL A 575 -19.40 -11.14 -1.18
N LEU A 576 -19.02 -9.96 -0.67
CA LEU A 576 -19.60 -8.69 -1.11
C LEU A 576 -19.30 -8.39 -2.57
N LEU A 577 -18.10 -8.74 -3.07
CA LEU A 577 -17.77 -8.64 -4.50
C LEU A 577 -18.69 -9.51 -5.36
N ASN A 578 -18.84 -10.78 -4.98
CA ASN A 578 -19.68 -11.70 -5.75
C ASN A 578 -21.15 -11.28 -5.71
N CYS A 579 -21.66 -10.78 -4.57
CA CYS A 579 -23.00 -10.23 -4.47
C CYS A 579 -23.17 -8.96 -5.31
N SER A 580 -22.19 -8.05 -5.32
CA SER A 580 -22.23 -6.81 -6.10
C SER A 580 -22.35 -7.10 -7.61
N HIS A 581 -21.56 -8.02 -8.14
CA HIS A 581 -21.67 -8.43 -9.54
C HIS A 581 -23.05 -8.94 -9.92
N VAL A 582 -23.71 -9.67 -9.03
CA VAL A 582 -25.09 -10.14 -9.29
C VAL A 582 -26.09 -8.99 -9.20
N VAL A 583 -25.94 -8.10 -8.22
CA VAL A 583 -26.81 -6.92 -8.07
C VAL A 583 -26.77 -6.04 -9.32
N TRP A 584 -25.56 -5.79 -9.87
CA TRP A 584 -25.42 -5.04 -11.12
C TRP A 584 -26.08 -5.74 -12.30
N GLN A 585 -25.93 -7.05 -12.43
CA GLN A 585 -26.60 -7.82 -13.46
C GLN A 585 -28.15 -7.78 -13.29
N LEU A 586 -28.65 -7.87 -12.05
CA LEU A 586 -30.09 -7.77 -11.76
C LEU A 586 -30.65 -6.39 -12.13
N ARG A 587 -29.87 -5.32 -12.08
CA ARG A 587 -30.28 -3.98 -12.52
C ARG A 587 -30.43 -3.86 -14.03
N GLU A 588 -29.57 -4.49 -14.82
CA GLU A 588 -29.71 -4.51 -16.27
C GLU A 588 -31.06 -5.14 -16.73
N TRP A 589 -31.71 -5.88 -15.83
CA TRP A 589 -33.03 -6.46 -16.05
C TRP A 589 -34.18 -5.51 -15.73
N GLU A 590 -33.92 -4.29 -15.31
CA GLU A 590 -34.93 -3.28 -14.93
C GLU A 590 -35.87 -2.92 -16.07
N THR A 591 -35.48 -3.20 -17.29
CA THR A 591 -36.23 -2.92 -18.51
C THR A 591 -37.10 -4.10 -19.00
N ARG A 592 -37.09 -5.27 -18.30
CA ARG A 592 -37.82 -6.48 -18.70
C ARG A 592 -39.00 -6.76 -17.77
N SER A 593 -40.10 -7.24 -18.33
CA SER A 593 -41.42 -7.63 -17.81
C SER A 593 -41.71 -7.68 -16.30
N ASP A 594 -42.82 -7.13 -15.87
CA ASP A 594 -43.28 -6.88 -14.50
C ASP A 594 -43.23 -8.02 -13.45
N PRO A 595 -43.59 -9.31 -13.73
CA PRO A 595 -43.63 -10.31 -12.66
C PRO A 595 -42.21 -10.71 -12.17
N LEU A 596 -41.21 -10.67 -13.04
CA LEU A 596 -39.82 -10.97 -12.66
C LEU A 596 -39.16 -9.81 -11.88
N ALA A 597 -39.66 -8.57 -12.09
CA ALA A 597 -39.20 -7.39 -11.35
C ALA A 597 -39.52 -7.50 -9.86
N GLN A 598 -40.70 -8.04 -9.49
CA GLN A 598 -41.07 -8.23 -8.06
C GLN A 598 -40.17 -9.21 -7.37
N VAL A 599 -39.78 -10.30 -8.03
CA VAL A 599 -38.85 -11.30 -7.49
C VAL A 599 -37.42 -10.70 -7.30
N ARG A 600 -36.98 -9.91 -8.28
CA ARG A 600 -35.72 -9.17 -8.21
C ARG A 600 -35.69 -8.24 -6.99
N ASP A 601 -36.75 -7.44 -6.80
CA ASP A 601 -36.86 -6.46 -5.73
C ASP A 601 -36.93 -7.16 -4.38
N LEU A 602 -37.58 -8.31 -4.28
CA LEU A 602 -37.56 -9.16 -3.10
C LEU A 602 -36.14 -9.62 -2.76
N CYS A 603 -35.37 -10.09 -3.73
CA CYS A 603 -33.97 -10.50 -3.52
C CYS A 603 -33.08 -9.33 -3.07
N ILE A 604 -33.26 -8.14 -3.65
CA ILE A 604 -32.50 -6.93 -3.25
C ILE A 604 -32.86 -6.54 -1.81
N ASN A 605 -34.13 -6.62 -1.43
CA ASN A 605 -34.57 -6.33 -0.07
C ASN A 605 -34.05 -7.37 0.93
N LEU A 606 -34.07 -8.67 0.61
CA LEU A 606 -33.43 -9.71 1.42
C LEU A 606 -31.94 -9.46 1.65
N LEU A 607 -31.22 -9.05 0.60
CA LEU A 607 -29.81 -8.67 0.73
C LEU A 607 -29.63 -7.45 1.63
N ARG A 608 -30.48 -6.43 1.48
CA ARG A 608 -30.46 -5.24 2.32
C ARG A 608 -30.67 -5.56 3.79
N ASP A 609 -31.63 -6.44 4.09
CA ASP A 609 -31.94 -6.89 5.43
C ASP A 609 -30.74 -7.63 6.07
N VAL A 610 -30.13 -8.56 5.35
CA VAL A 610 -28.94 -9.31 5.82
C VAL A 610 -27.75 -8.40 6.04
N MET A 611 -27.57 -7.38 5.19
CA MET A 611 -26.40 -6.49 5.24
C MET A 611 -26.59 -5.29 6.16
N SER A 612 -27.82 -4.95 6.59
CA SER A 612 -28.06 -3.88 7.56
C SER A 612 -27.53 -4.26 8.95
N GLU A 613 -27.11 -3.27 9.77
CA GLU A 613 -26.62 -3.52 11.14
C GLU A 613 -27.68 -4.16 12.04
N ARG A 614 -28.96 -3.90 11.79
CA ARG A 614 -30.11 -4.48 12.50
C ARG A 614 -30.49 -5.87 11.99
N GLY A 615 -30.26 -6.15 10.71
CA GLY A 615 -30.70 -7.39 10.05
C GLY A 615 -29.97 -8.64 10.51
N VAL A 616 -28.69 -8.55 10.92
CA VAL A 616 -27.93 -9.70 11.47
C VAL A 616 -28.54 -10.21 12.79
N GLN A 617 -29.23 -9.35 13.54
CA GLN A 617 -29.94 -9.75 14.78
C GLN A 617 -31.40 -10.20 14.54
N GLN A 618 -32.01 -9.79 13.43
CA GLN A 618 -33.42 -10.00 13.15
C GLN A 618 -33.74 -11.19 12.23
N ARG A 619 -32.84 -11.54 11.31
CA ARG A 619 -33.04 -12.70 10.41
C ARG A 619 -31.77 -13.56 10.39
N PRO A 620 -31.85 -14.84 10.82
CA PRO A 620 -30.71 -15.73 10.68
C PRO A 620 -30.36 -15.92 9.20
N LEU A 621 -29.09 -15.91 8.87
CA LEU A 621 -28.58 -16.08 7.49
C LEU A 621 -29.16 -17.35 6.84
N ALA A 622 -29.31 -18.43 7.62
CA ALA A 622 -29.90 -19.69 7.18
C ALA A 622 -31.32 -19.53 6.59
N SER A 623 -32.17 -18.71 7.21
CA SER A 623 -33.53 -18.46 6.68
C SER A 623 -33.51 -17.72 5.35
N THR A 624 -32.57 -16.78 5.20
CA THR A 624 -32.40 -16.07 3.90
C THR A 624 -31.89 -17.01 2.80
N LEU A 625 -30.94 -17.90 3.13
CA LEU A 625 -30.45 -18.90 2.20
C LEU A 625 -31.55 -19.87 1.76
N GLN A 626 -32.39 -20.34 2.69
CA GLN A 626 -33.54 -21.19 2.39
C GLN A 626 -34.54 -20.47 1.46
N GLU A 627 -34.79 -19.19 1.71
CA GLU A 627 -35.72 -18.40 0.89
C GLU A 627 -35.17 -18.19 -0.52
N LEU A 628 -33.88 -17.84 -0.66
CA LEU A 628 -33.25 -17.73 -1.98
C LEU A 628 -33.28 -19.06 -2.75
N GLN A 629 -33.10 -20.18 -2.08
CA GLN A 629 -33.17 -21.50 -2.69
C GLN A 629 -34.60 -21.81 -3.16
N ARG A 630 -35.62 -21.54 -2.34
CA ARG A 630 -37.04 -21.70 -2.73
C ARG A 630 -37.41 -20.87 -3.95
N ILE A 631 -36.92 -19.62 -4.00
CA ILE A 631 -37.15 -18.74 -5.15
C ILE A 631 -36.50 -19.33 -6.41
N CYS A 632 -35.27 -19.83 -6.33
CA CYS A 632 -34.58 -20.49 -7.44
C CYS A 632 -35.36 -21.69 -7.96
N ASP A 633 -35.83 -22.58 -7.06
CA ASP A 633 -36.56 -23.77 -7.41
C ASP A 633 -37.93 -23.44 -8.04
N ALA A 634 -38.63 -22.45 -7.50
CA ALA A 634 -39.88 -21.96 -8.06
C ALA A 634 -39.71 -21.38 -9.50
N LEU A 635 -38.66 -20.57 -9.72
CA LEU A 635 -38.37 -20.00 -11.04
C LEU A 635 -37.90 -21.07 -12.04
N ASN A 636 -37.28 -22.15 -11.60
CA ASN A 636 -36.82 -23.23 -12.46
C ASN A 636 -37.95 -23.99 -13.11
N HIS A 637 -39.10 -24.08 -12.43
CA HIS A 637 -40.31 -24.72 -12.96
C HIS A 637 -41.05 -23.85 -14.01
N HIS A 638 -40.70 -22.58 -14.11
CA HIS A 638 -41.26 -21.72 -15.16
C HIS A 638 -40.56 -22.01 -16.50
N HIS A 639 -41.37 -22.27 -17.54
CA HIS A 639 -40.86 -22.59 -18.89
C HIS A 639 -40.24 -21.37 -19.63
N GLN A 640 -40.26 -20.19 -19.04
CA GLN A 640 -39.68 -18.98 -19.65
C GLN A 640 -38.14 -18.94 -19.47
N PRO A 641 -37.36 -18.76 -20.55
CA PRO A 641 -35.91 -18.66 -20.47
C PRO A 641 -35.42 -17.57 -19.50
N ALA A 642 -36.13 -16.42 -19.51
CA ALA A 642 -35.80 -15.30 -18.62
C ALA A 642 -35.94 -15.63 -17.12
N ALA A 643 -36.91 -16.47 -16.74
CA ALA A 643 -37.07 -16.90 -15.35
C ALA A 643 -35.93 -17.77 -14.91
N ARG A 644 -35.45 -18.70 -15.76
CA ARG A 644 -34.28 -19.56 -15.46
C ARG A 644 -32.96 -18.78 -15.37
N GLU A 645 -32.78 -17.74 -16.22
CA GLU A 645 -31.63 -16.85 -16.10
C GLU A 645 -31.66 -16.04 -14.80
N LEU A 646 -32.86 -15.59 -14.36
CA LEU A 646 -33.03 -14.93 -13.06
C LEU A 646 -32.73 -15.89 -11.91
N ALA A 647 -33.22 -17.14 -11.97
CA ALA A 647 -32.90 -18.19 -11.01
C ALA A 647 -31.39 -18.44 -10.95
N ALA A 648 -30.71 -18.48 -12.09
CA ALA A 648 -29.25 -18.61 -12.18
C ALA A 648 -28.51 -17.45 -11.51
N ALA A 649 -29.00 -16.21 -11.66
CA ALA A 649 -28.44 -15.04 -10.98
C ALA A 649 -28.64 -15.11 -9.45
N ILE A 650 -29.86 -15.48 -9.01
CA ILE A 650 -30.19 -15.61 -7.58
C ILE A 650 -29.39 -16.76 -6.93
N TRP A 651 -29.21 -17.87 -7.63
CA TRP A 651 -28.39 -18.96 -7.12
C TRP A 651 -26.90 -18.54 -6.90
N ARG A 652 -26.37 -17.65 -7.73
CA ARG A 652 -25.05 -17.08 -7.49
C ARG A 652 -25.00 -16.25 -6.19
N LEU A 653 -26.08 -15.53 -5.84
CA LEU A 653 -26.20 -14.87 -4.54
C LEU A 653 -26.21 -15.88 -3.41
N TYR A 654 -26.98 -16.96 -3.54
CA TYR A 654 -27.00 -18.07 -2.58
C TYR A 654 -25.58 -18.62 -2.36
N CYS A 655 -24.87 -18.97 -3.45
CA CYS A 655 -23.51 -19.49 -3.37
C CYS A 655 -22.50 -18.48 -2.73
N ALA A 656 -22.68 -17.18 -2.96
CA ALA A 656 -21.84 -16.18 -2.32
C ALA A 656 -22.13 -16.07 -0.83
N LEU A 657 -23.40 -16.00 -0.42
CA LEU A 657 -23.80 -15.84 0.98
C LEU A 657 -23.56 -17.10 1.82
N SER A 658 -23.68 -18.30 1.25
CA SER A 658 -23.40 -19.57 1.96
C SER A 658 -21.98 -19.63 2.54
N GLN A 659 -21.08 -18.82 2.01
CA GLN A 659 -19.72 -18.66 2.53
C GLN A 659 -19.70 -18.03 3.93
N LEU A 660 -20.69 -17.21 4.28
CA LEU A 660 -20.78 -16.56 5.58
C LEU A 660 -21.34 -17.49 6.67
N GLU A 661 -22.15 -18.49 6.29
CA GLU A 661 -22.77 -19.44 7.24
C GLU A 661 -21.73 -20.28 8.00
N GLN A 662 -20.61 -20.57 7.36
CA GLN A 662 -19.49 -21.31 7.95
C GLN A 662 -18.58 -20.46 8.86
N ALA A 663 -18.93 -19.20 9.12
CA ALA A 663 -18.16 -18.30 9.95
C ALA A 663 -18.74 -18.21 11.37
N PRO A 664 -17.91 -18.21 12.44
CA PRO A 664 -18.43 -17.90 13.77
C PRO A 664 -19.00 -16.47 13.78
N VAL A 665 -20.15 -16.30 14.43
CA VAL A 665 -20.90 -15.03 14.48
C VAL A 665 -20.03 -13.92 15.07
N ALA A 666 -20.07 -12.73 14.48
CA ALA A 666 -19.24 -11.57 14.87
C ALA A 666 -19.39 -11.12 16.34
N GLY A 667 -20.41 -11.61 17.08
CA GLY A 667 -20.65 -11.31 18.49
C GLY A 667 -19.71 -12.04 19.45
N THR A 668 -19.13 -13.17 19.06
CA THR A 668 -18.33 -14.02 19.97
C THR A 668 -16.83 -13.65 20.05
N ILE A 669 -16.37 -12.67 19.25
CA ILE A 669 -14.97 -12.22 19.28
C ILE A 669 -14.69 -11.18 20.39
N GLY A 670 -15.70 -10.77 21.16
CA GLY A 670 -15.59 -9.69 22.14
C GLY A 670 -15.72 -10.07 23.61
N GLU A 671 -16.12 -11.29 23.96
CA GLU A 671 -16.43 -11.63 25.34
C GLU A 671 -15.42 -12.54 26.06
N GLY A 672 -14.32 -12.84 25.45
CA GLY A 672 -13.34 -13.81 25.97
C GLY A 672 -11.94 -13.28 26.27
N THR A 673 -11.74 -11.98 26.58
CA THR A 673 -10.53 -11.52 27.31
C THR A 673 -10.77 -10.08 27.78
N THR A 674 -11.13 -9.96 29.05
CA THR A 674 -10.95 -8.76 29.88
C THR A 674 -9.46 -8.55 30.15
#